data_28670d0000b6397a2dcfdceac6a424e1
#
_entry.id   28670d0000b6397a2dcfdceac6a424e1
#
_cell.length_a   1.000
_cell.length_b   1.000
_cell.length_c   1.000
_cell.angle_alpha   90.00
_cell.angle_beta   90.00
_cell.angle_gamma   90.00
#
_symmetry.space_group_name_H-M   'P 1'
#
loop_
_entity.id
_entity.type
_entity.pdbx_description
1 polymer ?
#
loop_
_entity_poly.entity_id
_entity_poly.type
_entity_poly.pdbx_seq_one_letter_code
_entity_poly.pdbx_strand_id
1 'polypeptide(L)'
;METPVSRSALYGKLAGPLFRSLESATAFCKLRSNPWVELTHWLHQLTQQPDNDILHVLRHYQIPLSDVEKALLRQLDMLPAGASAISDFSHHIDLSVEKAWMLASVRYGDNKIRSGWLLLALLTTPELRRVLSSICAPLATLPVDELTEILPSLIETSPEAQERPYDGSGLASAIPGESSQAIPNGVQDGKSALAKYCQDMTAQARDGKIDPVTGREHEIRTMMDILLRRRQNNPLLTGEAGVGKTAVVEGFALAIAQGEVPPALREVRLLALDVGALLAGASMKGEFESRLKGLLEEAGRSPQPVILFVDEVHTLVGAGGASGTGDAANLLKPALARGTLRTIGATTWSEYKRHIEKDPALTRRFQVLQIAEPEEIPAMEMVRGLVDTLEKHHNVLILDEAVRAAVQLSHRYIPARQLPDKAISLLDTAAARVALTLHTPPASVQFLRQQLKAAEMERSLLQKQEKMGIQSDERRDALTARIFSLNDELTASESRWQRELELVHTLQELRLVESDADDKTTLQQAETALREWQGDAPVVFPEVSAAVVAAIVADWTGIPAGRMVKDEASQVLELPARLAQRVTGQDGALAQIGERIQTARAGLGDPRKPVGVFMLAGPSGVGKTETALALAEAIYGGEQNLVTINMSEFQEAHTVSTLKGAPPGYVGYGEGGVLTEAVRRHPWSVVLLDEIEKAHHDVHELFYQVFDKGGMEDGEGTHVDFKNTTLLLTTNVGSDLISQMCEDPALMPDATGLKEALMPELRKHFPAAFLGRVTVIPYLPLDETSRGVIARLHLDRLVARMSEQHGVTLTYSEELVAHIVACCPMHETGARLLIGYIEQHILPRLSRYWLQAMTEKAAIRQIDIGVNGDEQIVFEIVC
;
A
#
# COMPACT_ATOMS: atom_id res chain seq x y z
N MET A 1 41.26 21.72 19.30
CA MET A 1 40.16 21.87 18.32
C MET A 1 38.89 21.83 19.12
N GLU A 2 38.27 22.98 19.34
CA GLU A 2 37.00 23.08 20.02
C GLU A 2 35.94 22.37 19.17
N THR A 3 35.26 21.41 19.73
CA THR A 3 34.10 20.76 19.07
C THR A 3 33.01 21.81 18.95
N PRO A 4 32.53 22.15 17.75
CA PRO A 4 31.47 23.13 17.59
C PRO A 4 30.22 22.63 18.29
N VAL A 5 29.50 23.51 18.95
CA VAL A 5 28.20 23.18 19.57
C VAL A 5 27.30 22.61 18.52
N SER A 6 26.67 21.45 18.79
CA SER A 6 25.81 20.79 17.81
C SER A 6 24.62 21.69 17.49
N ARG A 7 24.37 21.87 16.19
CA ARG A 7 23.26 22.67 15.66
C ARG A 7 21.90 22.20 16.23
N SER A 8 21.69 20.91 16.30
CA SER A 8 20.44 20.31 16.85
C SER A 8 20.25 20.64 18.34
N ALA A 9 21.33 20.71 19.12
CA ALA A 9 21.24 21.06 20.55
C ALA A 9 20.85 22.54 20.75
N LEU A 10 21.35 23.44 19.90
CA LEU A 10 21.00 24.86 19.95
C LEU A 10 19.54 25.11 19.53
N TYR A 11 19.09 24.46 18.45
CA TYR A 11 17.74 24.61 17.98
C TYR A 11 16.71 23.96 18.92
N GLY A 12 17.10 22.92 19.63
CA GLY A 12 16.30 22.32 20.70
C GLY A 12 15.96 23.26 21.84
N LYS A 13 16.79 24.33 22.07
CA LYS A 13 16.55 25.36 23.08
C LYS A 13 15.58 26.47 22.68
N LEU A 14 15.09 26.46 21.44
CA LEU A 14 14.05 27.38 21.02
C LEU A 14 12.72 27.07 21.77
N ALA A 15 12.03 28.14 22.20
CA ALA A 15 10.68 28.00 22.72
C ALA A 15 9.74 27.37 21.66
N GLY A 16 8.75 26.59 22.05
CA GLY A 16 7.89 25.85 21.14
C GLY A 16 7.31 26.69 19.99
N PRO A 17 6.71 27.89 20.24
CA PRO A 17 6.22 28.78 19.19
C PRO A 17 7.34 29.27 18.26
N LEU A 18 8.52 29.57 18.79
CA LEU A 18 9.66 30.04 18.01
C LEU A 18 10.21 28.94 17.09
N PHE A 19 10.24 27.69 17.55
CA PHE A 19 10.62 26.54 16.73
C PHE A 19 9.61 26.32 15.59
N ARG A 20 8.30 26.31 15.90
CA ARG A 20 7.24 26.16 14.88
C ARG A 20 7.28 27.28 13.83
N SER A 21 7.64 28.51 14.23
CA SER A 21 7.81 29.61 13.27
C SER A 21 8.96 29.38 12.30
N LEU A 22 10.02 28.72 12.72
CA LEU A 22 11.14 28.35 11.86
C LEU A 22 10.76 27.22 10.88
N GLU A 23 10.00 26.24 11.33
CA GLU A 23 9.43 25.20 10.44
C GLU A 23 8.50 25.85 9.39
N SER A 24 7.64 26.76 9.81
CA SER A 24 6.77 27.52 8.91
C SER A 24 7.57 28.36 7.92
N ALA A 25 8.69 28.97 8.36
CA ALA A 25 9.60 29.71 7.50
C ALA A 25 10.26 28.83 6.44
N THR A 26 10.58 27.58 6.81
CA THR A 26 11.11 26.59 5.87
C THR A 26 10.07 26.20 4.82
N ALA A 27 8.84 25.94 5.23
CA ALA A 27 7.75 25.65 4.32
C ALA A 27 7.45 26.85 3.40
N PHE A 28 7.48 28.07 3.94
CA PHE A 28 7.26 29.31 3.19
C PHE A 28 8.37 29.59 2.17
N CYS A 29 9.64 29.35 2.55
CA CYS A 29 10.78 29.41 1.64
C CYS A 29 10.60 28.46 0.43
N LYS A 30 10.13 27.23 0.69
CA LYS A 30 9.84 26.24 -0.36
C LYS A 30 8.74 26.72 -1.31
N LEU A 31 7.66 27.29 -0.78
CA LEU A 31 6.57 27.84 -1.59
C LEU A 31 7.03 28.98 -2.50
N ARG A 32 7.99 29.78 -2.04
CA ARG A 32 8.56 30.86 -2.83
C ARG A 32 9.71 30.43 -3.76
N SER A 33 10.09 29.16 -3.72
CA SER A 33 11.21 28.59 -4.49
C SER A 33 12.54 29.32 -4.25
N ASN A 34 12.80 29.75 -3.02
CA ASN A 34 14.06 30.37 -2.63
C ASN A 34 15.09 29.27 -2.25
N PRO A 35 16.39 29.44 -2.57
CA PRO A 35 17.41 28.40 -2.33
C PRO A 35 17.83 28.23 -0.85
N TRP A 36 17.68 29.27 -0.03
CA TRP A 36 18.06 29.28 1.38
C TRP A 36 16.92 29.83 2.24
N VAL A 37 16.80 29.27 3.45
CA VAL A 37 15.92 29.88 4.45
C VAL A 37 16.69 31.06 5.08
N GLU A 38 16.22 32.27 4.84
CA GLU A 38 16.82 33.50 5.33
C GLU A 38 16.10 34.05 6.56
N LEU A 39 16.77 34.91 7.34
CA LEU A 39 16.18 35.63 8.47
C LEU A 39 14.87 36.33 8.10
N THR A 40 14.76 36.82 6.87
CA THR A 40 13.55 37.47 6.36
C THR A 40 12.35 36.54 6.37
N HIS A 41 12.52 35.27 6.00
CA HIS A 41 11.45 34.27 6.06
C HIS A 41 11.01 34.04 7.52
N TRP A 42 11.97 33.90 8.42
CA TRP A 42 11.69 33.61 9.82
C TRP A 42 11.01 34.79 10.53
N LEU A 43 11.55 36.00 10.38
CA LEU A 43 10.93 37.21 10.94
C LEU A 43 9.52 37.43 10.40
N HIS A 44 9.29 37.17 9.10
CA HIS A 44 7.94 37.25 8.53
C HIS A 44 6.99 36.24 9.18
N GLN A 45 7.40 35.00 9.40
CA GLN A 45 6.53 34.02 10.08
C GLN A 45 6.29 34.37 11.56
N LEU A 46 7.24 35.02 12.23
CA LEU A 46 7.04 35.51 13.58
C LEU A 46 6.02 36.65 13.65
N THR A 47 5.98 37.55 12.65
CA THR A 47 4.98 38.61 12.62
C THR A 47 3.56 38.10 12.35
N GLN A 48 3.40 36.89 11.80
CA GLN A 48 2.09 36.28 11.56
C GLN A 48 1.51 35.57 12.78
N GLN A 49 2.30 35.40 13.86
CA GLN A 49 1.79 34.80 15.09
C GLN A 49 0.89 35.77 15.86
N PRO A 50 -0.15 35.29 16.56
CA PRO A 50 -1.11 36.17 17.23
C PRO A 50 -0.50 36.95 18.40
N ASP A 51 0.45 36.35 19.12
CA ASP A 51 1.18 37.02 20.21
C ASP A 51 2.56 36.40 20.45
N ASN A 52 3.57 37.22 20.62
CA ASN A 52 4.96 36.82 20.92
C ASN A 52 5.74 38.00 21.51
N ASP A 53 6.97 37.76 22.01
CA ASP A 53 7.79 38.77 22.63
C ASP A 53 8.11 39.95 21.68
N ILE A 54 8.33 39.70 20.41
CA ILE A 54 8.59 40.76 19.40
C ILE A 54 7.39 41.69 19.29
N LEU A 55 6.17 41.15 19.29
CA LEU A 55 4.96 41.98 19.25
C LEU A 55 4.81 42.84 20.51
N HIS A 56 5.18 42.33 21.69
CA HIS A 56 5.20 43.10 22.92
C HIS A 56 6.21 44.29 22.82
N VAL A 57 7.40 44.05 22.28
CA VAL A 57 8.37 45.11 22.00
C VAL A 57 7.86 46.16 21.03
N LEU A 58 7.24 45.72 19.91
CA LEU A 58 6.66 46.63 18.91
C LEU A 58 5.55 47.51 19.49
N ARG A 59 4.68 46.93 20.34
CA ARG A 59 3.64 47.71 21.05
C ARG A 59 4.20 48.72 22.00
N HIS A 60 5.26 48.36 22.75
CA HIS A 60 5.88 49.27 23.71
C HIS A 60 6.49 50.51 23.01
N TYR A 61 7.22 50.30 21.91
CA TYR A 61 7.84 51.40 21.14
C TYR A 61 6.88 52.00 20.07
N GLN A 62 5.61 51.62 20.08
CA GLN A 62 4.58 52.15 19.16
C GLN A 62 4.95 52.01 17.67
N ILE A 63 5.67 50.94 17.33
CA ILE A 63 6.02 50.63 15.93
C ILE A 63 4.86 49.87 15.32
N PRO A 64 4.23 50.40 14.23
CA PRO A 64 3.14 49.70 13.58
C PRO A 64 3.60 48.39 12.94
N LEU A 65 2.90 47.26 13.28
CA LEU A 65 3.19 45.95 12.71
C LEU A 65 3.15 45.98 11.18
N SER A 66 2.22 46.74 10.61
CA SER A 66 2.05 46.91 9.16
C SER A 66 3.31 47.43 8.46
N ASP A 67 4.13 48.23 9.15
CA ASP A 67 5.35 48.82 8.56
C ASP A 67 6.49 47.81 8.59
N VAL A 68 6.54 46.93 9.65
CA VAL A 68 7.44 45.80 9.72
C VAL A 68 7.11 44.78 8.65
N GLU A 69 5.86 44.41 8.51
CA GLU A 69 5.41 43.48 7.47
C GLU A 69 5.69 43.95 6.04
N LYS A 70 5.41 45.20 5.76
CA LYS A 70 5.73 45.83 4.43
C LYS A 70 7.24 45.81 4.13
N ALA A 71 8.09 46.05 5.15
CA ALA A 71 9.52 45.99 4.98
C ALA A 71 9.99 44.56 4.69
N LEU A 72 9.48 43.58 5.44
CA LEU A 72 9.80 42.16 5.26
C LEU A 72 9.32 41.63 3.89
N LEU A 73 8.11 41.97 3.48
CA LEU A 73 7.57 41.54 2.17
C LEU A 73 8.40 42.11 1.00
N ARG A 74 8.80 43.39 1.06
CA ARG A 74 9.67 43.98 0.03
C ARG A 74 11.00 43.23 -0.10
N GLN A 75 11.59 42.82 1.02
CA GLN A 75 12.84 42.06 1.01
C GLN A 75 12.66 40.64 0.53
N LEU A 76 11.55 39.99 0.89
CA LEU A 76 11.19 38.65 0.38
C LEU A 76 11.07 38.63 -1.15
N ASP A 77 10.54 39.72 -1.75
CA ASP A 77 10.41 39.85 -3.21
C ASP A 77 11.75 40.09 -3.92
N MET A 78 12.78 40.50 -3.19
CA MET A 78 14.14 40.70 -3.72
C MET A 78 15.00 39.42 -3.63
N LEU A 79 14.56 38.38 -2.91
CA LEU A 79 15.31 37.13 -2.78
C LEU A 79 15.32 36.33 -4.08
N PRO A 80 16.44 35.66 -4.39
CA PRO A 80 16.53 34.79 -5.56
C PRO A 80 15.44 33.69 -5.53
N ALA A 81 14.73 33.52 -6.64
CA ALA A 81 13.70 32.51 -6.79
C ALA A 81 14.04 31.54 -7.91
N GLY A 82 13.37 30.37 -7.96
CA GLY A 82 13.56 29.37 -9.01
C GLY A 82 14.37 28.14 -8.57
N ALA A 83 14.66 27.97 -7.28
CA ALA A 83 15.29 26.78 -6.77
C ALA A 83 14.30 25.61 -6.66
N SER A 84 14.70 24.43 -7.10
CA SER A 84 13.90 23.19 -7.00
C SER A 84 13.91 22.54 -5.63
N ALA A 85 14.92 22.88 -4.79
CA ALA A 85 15.07 22.40 -3.43
C ALA A 85 15.71 23.47 -2.54
N ILE A 86 15.40 23.44 -1.23
CA ILE A 86 16.05 24.28 -0.23
C ILE A 86 17.41 23.63 0.08
N SER A 87 18.49 24.45 0.05
CA SER A 87 19.84 23.99 0.35
C SER A 87 20.08 23.80 1.85
N ASP A 88 19.82 24.84 2.66
CA ASP A 88 19.93 24.84 4.12
C ASP A 88 19.41 26.16 4.72
N PHE A 89 19.56 26.36 6.03
CA PHE A 89 19.43 27.64 6.69
C PHE A 89 20.62 28.58 6.36
N SER A 90 20.34 29.87 6.26
CA SER A 90 21.43 30.85 6.07
C SER A 90 22.28 30.95 7.32
N HIS A 91 23.56 31.26 7.15
CA HIS A 91 24.50 31.48 8.25
C HIS A 91 23.98 32.49 9.30
N HIS A 92 23.21 33.47 8.88
CA HIS A 92 22.63 34.48 9.77
C HIS A 92 21.58 33.91 10.71
N ILE A 93 20.85 32.86 10.33
CA ILE A 93 19.92 32.15 11.23
C ILE A 93 20.74 31.41 12.32
N ASP A 94 21.73 30.61 11.91
CA ASP A 94 22.58 29.90 12.87
C ASP A 94 23.25 30.84 13.87
N LEU A 95 23.85 31.91 13.38
CA LEU A 95 24.47 32.91 14.21
C LEU A 95 23.48 33.60 15.15
N SER A 96 22.26 33.87 14.68
CA SER A 96 21.24 34.51 15.52
C SER A 96 20.78 33.61 16.66
N VAL A 97 20.60 32.31 16.40
CA VAL A 97 20.24 31.32 17.43
C VAL A 97 21.36 31.15 18.44
N GLU A 98 22.64 31.07 18.01
CA GLU A 98 23.81 30.99 18.90
C GLU A 98 23.87 32.20 19.82
N LYS A 99 23.81 33.42 19.28
CA LYS A 99 23.87 34.65 20.06
C LYS A 99 22.67 34.84 20.99
N ALA A 100 21.48 34.45 20.51
CA ALA A 100 20.28 34.47 21.35
C ALA A 100 20.38 33.52 22.54
N TRP A 101 20.97 32.33 22.36
CA TRP A 101 21.24 31.40 23.45
C TRP A 101 22.24 31.94 24.44
N MET A 102 23.31 32.53 23.96
CA MET A 102 24.31 33.18 24.88
C MET A 102 23.66 34.28 25.73
N LEU A 103 22.80 35.11 25.13
CA LEU A 103 22.10 36.16 25.87
C LEU A 103 21.11 35.56 26.87
N ALA A 104 20.26 34.65 26.42
CA ALA A 104 19.27 34.00 27.25
C ALA A 104 19.87 33.30 28.45
N SER A 105 20.85 32.40 28.21
CA SER A 105 21.44 31.56 29.26
C SER A 105 22.43 32.30 30.18
N VAL A 106 23.37 33.07 29.61
CA VAL A 106 24.47 33.65 30.39
C VAL A 106 24.08 34.98 31.02
N ARG A 107 23.35 35.84 30.30
CA ARG A 107 23.03 37.18 30.81
C ARG A 107 21.72 37.19 31.61
N TYR A 108 20.70 36.47 31.18
CA TYR A 108 19.36 36.53 31.78
C TYR A 108 18.95 35.25 32.53
N GLY A 109 19.74 34.18 32.49
CA GLY A 109 19.47 32.93 33.21
C GLY A 109 18.26 32.17 32.71
N ASP A 110 17.81 32.46 31.48
CA ASP A 110 16.68 31.77 30.87
C ASP A 110 17.15 30.44 30.27
N ASN A 111 16.33 29.40 30.40
CA ASN A 111 16.64 28.05 29.95
C ASN A 111 16.16 27.78 28.52
N LYS A 112 15.66 28.79 27.83
CA LYS A 112 15.10 28.71 26.47
C LYS A 112 15.38 29.97 25.68
N ILE A 113 15.36 29.81 24.35
CA ILE A 113 15.46 30.95 23.42
C ILE A 113 14.03 31.38 23.08
N ARG A 114 13.69 32.62 23.42
CA ARG A 114 12.42 33.28 23.11
C ARG A 114 12.63 34.28 21.98
N SER A 115 11.55 34.70 21.34
CA SER A 115 11.63 35.67 20.23
C SER A 115 12.19 37.03 20.67
N GLY A 116 11.99 37.40 21.94
CA GLY A 116 12.60 38.58 22.53
C GLY A 116 14.14 38.51 22.59
N TRP A 117 14.68 37.36 23.01
CA TRP A 117 16.16 37.14 23.06
C TRP A 117 16.73 37.07 21.64
N LEU A 118 15.98 36.51 20.68
CA LEU A 118 16.36 36.54 19.27
C LEU A 118 16.45 37.95 18.74
N LEU A 119 15.46 38.79 19.01
CA LEU A 119 15.47 40.19 18.60
C LEU A 119 16.66 40.96 19.22
N LEU A 120 16.92 40.74 20.50
CA LEU A 120 18.06 41.36 21.19
C LEU A 120 19.39 40.92 20.59
N ALA A 121 19.54 39.64 20.24
CA ALA A 121 20.72 39.11 19.55
C ALA A 121 20.94 39.77 18.18
N LEU A 122 19.86 39.96 17.43
CA LEU A 122 19.88 40.63 16.12
C LEU A 122 20.32 42.11 16.24
N LEU A 123 19.98 42.77 17.34
CA LEU A 123 20.30 44.19 17.55
C LEU A 123 21.68 44.40 18.15
N THR A 124 22.17 43.50 19.03
CA THR A 124 23.44 43.63 19.74
C THR A 124 24.65 43.12 18.96
N THR A 125 24.45 42.18 18.05
CA THR A 125 25.55 41.63 17.24
C THR A 125 25.81 42.50 16.01
N PRO A 126 26.98 43.08 15.80
CA PRO A 126 27.22 44.06 14.71
C PRO A 126 26.92 43.53 13.30
N GLU A 127 27.21 42.26 13.05
CA GLU A 127 26.94 41.59 11.79
C GLU A 127 25.41 41.43 11.55
N LEU A 128 24.72 40.87 12.53
CA LEU A 128 23.27 40.68 12.46
C LEU A 128 22.50 42.01 12.42
N ARG A 129 22.97 43.03 13.08
CA ARG A 129 22.37 44.36 13.07
C ARG A 129 22.44 45.01 11.67
N ARG A 130 23.54 44.81 10.93
CA ARG A 130 23.64 45.27 9.53
C ARG A 130 22.66 44.55 8.65
N VAL A 131 22.52 43.22 8.82
CA VAL A 131 21.56 42.41 8.10
C VAL A 131 20.13 42.83 8.46
N LEU A 132 19.81 43.01 9.74
CA LEU A 132 18.50 43.46 10.20
C LEU A 132 18.15 44.84 9.64
N SER A 133 19.12 45.79 9.56
CA SER A 133 18.87 47.11 9.00
C SER A 133 18.57 47.08 7.49
N SER A 134 19.11 46.14 6.76
CA SER A 134 18.79 45.91 5.36
C SER A 134 17.44 45.21 5.16
N ILE A 135 17.06 44.33 6.07
CA ILE A 135 15.80 43.53 6.00
C ILE A 135 14.61 44.35 6.51
N CYS A 136 14.77 44.97 7.70
CA CYS A 136 13.67 45.67 8.36
C CYS A 136 14.20 46.86 9.17
N ALA A 137 14.25 48.03 8.54
CA ALA A 137 14.70 49.29 9.17
C ALA A 137 13.93 49.64 10.45
N PRO A 138 12.58 49.47 10.54
CA PRO A 138 11.84 49.75 11.77
C PRO A 138 12.31 48.97 12.98
N LEU A 139 12.69 47.70 12.84
CA LEU A 139 13.26 46.92 13.94
C LEU A 139 14.71 47.33 14.29
N ALA A 140 15.51 47.76 13.33
CA ALA A 140 16.89 48.15 13.51
C ALA A 140 17.06 49.52 14.23
N THR A 141 16.02 50.34 14.28
CA THR A 141 16.02 51.66 14.96
C THR A 141 15.72 51.58 16.43
N LEU A 142 15.38 50.40 16.96
CA LEU A 142 15.13 50.22 18.39
C LEU A 142 16.37 50.62 19.26
N PRO A 143 16.17 51.36 20.38
CA PRO A 143 17.26 51.77 21.27
C PRO A 143 17.78 50.56 22.08
N VAL A 144 18.95 50.03 21.69
CA VAL A 144 19.49 48.76 22.20
C VAL A 144 19.76 48.79 23.69
N ASP A 145 20.31 49.89 24.20
CA ASP A 145 20.68 50.01 25.61
C ASP A 145 19.44 50.00 26.50
N GLU A 146 18.42 50.79 26.16
CA GLU A 146 17.17 50.84 26.87
C GLU A 146 16.42 49.49 26.78
N LEU A 147 16.31 48.93 25.55
CA LEU A 147 15.68 47.64 25.35
C LEU A 147 16.33 46.52 26.16
N THR A 148 17.66 46.56 26.30
CA THR A 148 18.41 45.54 27.06
C THR A 148 18.00 45.50 28.51
N GLU A 149 17.72 46.69 29.10
CA GLU A 149 17.33 46.83 30.51
C GLU A 149 15.85 46.48 30.75
N ILE A 150 14.97 46.87 29.87
CA ILE A 150 13.52 46.72 30.09
C ILE A 150 12.96 45.40 29.55
N LEU A 151 13.66 44.75 28.60
CA LEU A 151 13.15 43.54 27.91
C LEU A 151 12.66 42.43 28.86
N PRO A 152 13.40 42.06 29.96
CA PRO A 152 12.95 41.02 30.87
C PRO A 152 11.54 41.29 31.44
N SER A 153 11.31 42.52 31.86
CA SER A 153 10.00 42.91 32.42
C SER A 153 8.90 43.03 31.37
N LEU A 154 9.27 43.45 30.16
CA LEU A 154 8.34 43.61 29.06
C LEU A 154 7.78 42.29 28.52
N ILE A 155 8.64 41.26 28.54
CA ILE A 155 8.25 39.93 28.01
C ILE A 155 7.77 38.95 29.08
N GLU A 156 7.69 39.34 30.33
CA GLU A 156 7.25 38.49 31.45
C GLU A 156 5.82 38.01 31.28
N THR A 157 4.95 38.84 30.72
CA THR A 157 3.51 38.54 30.47
C THR A 157 3.22 37.86 29.13
N SER A 158 4.24 37.71 28.31
CA SER A 158 4.09 37.07 27.00
C SER A 158 3.80 35.56 27.13
N PRO A 159 2.99 34.97 26.22
CA PRO A 159 2.76 33.53 26.19
C PRO A 159 4.04 32.69 26.13
N GLU A 160 5.08 33.19 25.49
CA GLU A 160 6.38 32.52 25.43
C GLU A 160 7.03 32.32 26.80
N ALA A 161 6.64 33.11 27.84
CA ALA A 161 7.18 32.98 29.19
C ALA A 161 6.83 31.63 29.82
N GLN A 162 5.64 31.07 29.51
CA GLN A 162 5.15 29.80 30.08
C GLN A 162 5.56 28.58 29.24
N GLU A 163 6.06 28.79 28.04
CA GLU A 163 6.45 27.71 27.12
C GLU A 163 7.74 27.02 27.60
N ARG A 164 7.91 25.75 27.21
CA ARG A 164 9.13 24.98 27.47
C ARG A 164 10.04 25.00 26.24
N PRO A 165 11.37 24.77 26.42
CA PRO A 165 12.26 24.48 25.29
C PRO A 165 11.70 23.32 24.45
N TYR A 166 11.93 23.35 23.16
CA TYR A 166 11.43 22.32 22.25
C TYR A 166 11.98 20.92 22.56
N ASP A 167 13.23 20.83 23.09
CA ASP A 167 13.87 19.59 23.55
C ASP A 167 13.33 19.05 24.89
N GLY A 168 12.37 19.72 25.51
CA GLY A 168 11.80 19.36 26.81
C GLY A 168 12.74 19.51 27.99
N SER A 169 13.97 20.03 27.81
CA SER A 169 14.93 20.25 28.89
C SER A 169 14.53 21.46 29.74
N GLY A 170 14.16 21.24 31.00
CA GLY A 170 14.03 22.28 32.02
C GLY A 170 15.23 22.25 32.96
N LEU A 171 16.16 23.14 32.79
CA LEU A 171 17.13 23.40 33.85
C LEU A 171 16.42 24.15 35.00
N ALA A 172 16.39 23.55 36.19
CA ALA A 172 16.02 24.28 37.38
C ALA A 172 16.96 25.49 37.51
N SER A 173 16.43 26.66 37.89
CA SER A 173 17.16 27.91 38.03
C SER A 173 18.40 27.69 38.89
N ALA A 174 19.56 27.68 38.27
CA ALA A 174 20.83 27.63 39.01
C ALA A 174 21.07 28.98 39.72
N ILE A 175 21.22 28.95 41.02
CA ILE A 175 21.61 30.14 41.82
C ILE A 175 23.05 30.48 41.41
N PRO A 176 23.36 31.74 41.08
CA PRO A 176 24.72 32.14 40.71
C PRO A 176 25.69 31.91 41.87
N GLY A 177 26.67 31.03 41.67
CA GLY A 177 27.77 30.82 42.64
C GLY A 177 28.02 29.38 43.08
N GLU A 178 27.25 28.38 42.66
CA GLU A 178 27.55 26.98 42.94
C GLU A 178 28.47 26.38 41.86
N SER A 179 29.62 25.86 42.33
CA SER A 179 30.56 25.11 41.52
C SER A 179 29.85 23.83 40.95
N SER A 180 30.03 23.60 39.67
CA SER A 180 29.56 22.40 38.98
C SER A 180 30.16 21.13 39.61
N GLN A 181 29.50 20.59 40.61
CA GLN A 181 29.71 19.20 41.00
C GLN A 181 29.02 18.30 39.95
N ALA A 182 29.75 17.27 39.55
CA ALA A 182 29.39 16.26 38.62
C ALA A 182 27.91 15.88 38.74
N ILE A 183 27.29 15.83 37.57
CA ILE A 183 25.97 15.32 37.25
C ILE A 183 25.36 14.47 38.36
N PRO A 184 24.35 14.95 39.10
CA PRO A 184 23.50 14.06 39.84
C PRO A 184 22.65 13.33 38.79
N ASN A 185 22.67 12.02 38.85
CA ASN A 185 21.70 11.14 38.20
C ASN A 185 20.33 11.82 38.21
N GLY A 186 19.71 11.90 37.02
CA GLY A 186 18.49 12.64 36.78
C GLY A 186 17.47 12.49 37.93
N VAL A 187 16.88 13.59 38.31
CA VAL A 187 15.67 13.57 39.14
C VAL A 187 14.59 12.84 38.31
N GLN A 188 14.40 11.60 38.71
CA GLN A 188 13.32 10.75 38.29
C GLN A 188 11.99 11.48 38.55
N ASP A 189 11.24 11.78 37.51
CA ASP A 189 9.83 11.50 37.62
C ASP A 189 9.73 10.09 38.19
N GLY A 190 9.04 9.88 39.29
CA GLY A 190 9.09 8.65 40.10
C GLY A 190 8.61 7.36 39.39
N LYS A 191 8.74 7.29 38.09
CA LYS A 191 8.52 6.12 37.24
C LYS A 191 9.87 5.49 36.90
N SER A 192 9.99 4.22 37.23
CA SER A 192 11.16 3.39 36.91
C SER A 192 11.45 3.36 35.41
N ALA A 193 12.70 3.12 34.98
CA ALA A 193 13.04 3.04 33.55
C ALA A 193 12.22 1.96 32.85
N LEU A 194 11.92 0.87 33.53
CA LEU A 194 11.02 -0.18 33.03
C LEU A 194 9.61 0.36 32.78
N ALA A 195 9.08 1.21 33.66
CA ALA A 195 7.73 1.78 33.50
C ALA A 195 7.67 2.89 32.43
N LYS A 196 8.84 3.46 32.07
CA LYS A 196 8.94 4.53 31.06
C LYS A 196 9.12 4.00 29.64
N TYR A 197 9.86 2.90 29.47
CA TYR A 197 10.25 2.38 28.18
C TYR A 197 9.72 0.98 27.88
N CYS A 198 8.95 0.37 28.79
CA CYS A 198 8.36 -0.94 28.60
C CYS A 198 6.87 -0.94 28.89
N GLN A 199 6.13 -1.72 28.13
CA GLN A 199 4.75 -2.08 28.38
C GLN A 199 4.66 -3.42 29.11
N ASP A 200 3.91 -3.52 30.22
CA ASP A 200 3.75 -4.77 30.93
C ASP A 200 2.62 -5.61 30.31
N MET A 201 2.98 -6.55 29.46
CA MET A 201 2.04 -7.44 28.77
C MET A 201 1.32 -8.38 29.75
N THR A 202 1.98 -8.81 30.83
CA THR A 202 1.37 -9.66 31.85
C THR A 202 0.29 -8.92 32.64
N ALA A 203 0.50 -7.64 32.90
CA ALA A 203 -0.53 -6.79 33.51
C ALA A 203 -1.72 -6.57 32.57
N GLN A 204 -1.44 -6.28 31.28
CA GLN A 204 -2.48 -6.14 30.25
C GLN A 204 -3.30 -7.42 30.07
N ALA A 205 -2.67 -8.59 30.12
CA ALA A 205 -3.34 -9.87 30.05
C ALA A 205 -4.29 -10.08 31.24
N ARG A 206 -3.86 -9.71 32.47
CA ARG A 206 -4.71 -9.77 33.67
C ARG A 206 -5.86 -8.79 33.66
N ASP A 207 -5.65 -7.62 33.04
CA ASP A 207 -6.68 -6.59 32.87
C ASP A 207 -7.66 -6.91 31.73
N GLY A 208 -7.49 -8.00 30.99
CA GLY A 208 -8.32 -8.38 29.84
C GLY A 208 -8.18 -7.46 28.63
N LYS A 209 -7.02 -6.80 28.47
CA LYS A 209 -6.73 -5.87 27.37
C LYS A 209 -6.04 -6.54 26.18
N ILE A 210 -5.68 -7.81 26.33
CA ILE A 210 -5.08 -8.61 25.24
C ILE A 210 -6.17 -9.49 24.64
N ASP A 211 -6.27 -9.47 23.34
CA ASP A 211 -7.21 -10.29 22.60
C ASP A 211 -6.90 -11.79 22.76
N PRO A 212 -7.92 -12.67 22.73
CA PRO A 212 -7.69 -14.11 22.79
C PRO A 212 -6.87 -14.59 21.61
N VAL A 213 -5.84 -15.40 21.89
CA VAL A 213 -4.96 -15.97 20.89
C VAL A 213 -5.28 -17.46 20.74
N THR A 214 -5.72 -17.85 19.55
CA THR A 214 -6.10 -19.22 19.20
C THR A 214 -5.22 -19.73 18.07
N GLY A 215 -4.95 -21.05 18.03
CA GLY A 215 -4.24 -21.70 16.91
C GLY A 215 -2.73 -21.51 16.89
N ARG A 216 -2.14 -21.03 18.00
CA ARG A 216 -0.68 -20.86 18.18
C ARG A 216 -0.15 -21.59 19.40
N GLU A 217 -0.89 -22.56 19.92
CA GLU A 217 -0.58 -23.31 21.15
C GLU A 217 0.76 -24.05 21.03
N HIS A 218 1.07 -24.57 19.84
CA HIS A 218 2.32 -25.29 19.59
C HIS A 218 3.53 -24.35 19.66
N GLU A 219 3.45 -23.21 19.03
CA GLU A 219 4.51 -22.20 19.01
C GLU A 219 4.72 -21.60 20.41
N ILE A 220 3.63 -21.31 21.14
CA ILE A 220 3.68 -20.83 22.53
C ILE A 220 4.36 -21.87 23.41
N ARG A 221 4.00 -23.15 23.27
CA ARG A 221 4.63 -24.25 24.03
C ARG A 221 6.11 -24.40 23.70
N THR A 222 6.45 -24.34 22.41
CA THR A 222 7.86 -24.41 21.97
C THR A 222 8.67 -23.25 22.53
N MET A 223 8.08 -22.04 22.55
CA MET A 223 8.70 -20.86 23.14
C MET A 223 8.94 -21.04 24.64
N MET A 224 7.99 -21.61 25.40
CA MET A 224 8.17 -21.95 26.81
C MET A 224 9.30 -22.97 27.01
N ASP A 225 9.36 -23.98 26.16
CA ASP A 225 10.45 -24.99 26.20
C ASP A 225 11.83 -24.35 25.99
N ILE A 226 11.92 -23.39 25.04
CA ILE A 226 13.17 -22.66 24.82
C ILE A 226 13.53 -21.83 26.06
N LEU A 227 12.59 -21.09 26.63
CA LEU A 227 12.80 -20.27 27.83
C LEU A 227 13.26 -21.04 29.05
N LEU A 228 12.91 -22.31 29.16
CA LEU A 228 13.30 -23.19 30.24
C LEU A 228 14.70 -23.83 30.08
N ARG A 229 15.30 -23.74 28.90
CA ARG A 229 16.64 -24.30 28.64
C ARG A 229 17.70 -23.61 29.46
N ARG A 230 18.76 -24.34 29.74
CA ARG A 230 19.95 -23.82 30.46
C ARG A 230 20.83 -22.93 29.57
N ARG A 231 20.83 -23.20 28.26
CA ARG A 231 21.58 -22.45 27.23
C ARG A 231 20.69 -22.24 26.03
N GLN A 232 20.95 -21.21 25.27
CA GLN A 232 20.10 -20.79 24.12
C GLN A 232 18.63 -20.65 24.55
N ASN A 233 18.43 -19.96 25.64
CA ASN A 233 17.13 -19.80 26.32
C ASN A 233 16.42 -18.50 25.93
N ASN A 234 16.83 -17.87 24.85
CA ASN A 234 16.16 -16.70 24.27
C ASN A 234 15.52 -17.11 22.94
N PRO A 235 14.20 -17.21 22.85
CA PRO A 235 13.53 -17.46 21.58
C PRO A 235 13.63 -16.25 20.66
N LEU A 236 13.89 -16.52 19.38
CA LEU A 236 13.85 -15.55 18.30
C LEU A 236 12.76 -15.95 17.31
N LEU A 237 11.66 -15.25 17.35
CA LEU A 237 10.53 -15.46 16.45
C LEU A 237 10.87 -14.91 15.08
N THR A 238 10.94 -15.76 14.07
CA THR A 238 11.21 -15.37 12.68
C THR A 238 10.02 -15.70 11.79
N GLY A 239 9.65 -14.78 10.93
CA GLY A 239 8.53 -14.97 10.00
C GLY A 239 8.19 -13.68 9.30
N GLU A 240 7.41 -13.76 8.24
CA GLU A 240 6.98 -12.57 7.48
C GLU A 240 6.10 -11.61 8.32
N ALA A 241 5.94 -10.38 7.86
CA ALA A 241 5.04 -9.43 8.52
C ALA A 241 3.59 -9.94 8.44
N GLY A 242 2.84 -9.83 9.55
CA GLY A 242 1.43 -10.24 9.59
C GLY A 242 1.16 -11.72 9.92
N VAL A 243 2.20 -12.58 10.08
CA VAL A 243 1.98 -14.00 10.47
C VAL A 243 1.59 -14.20 11.93
N GLY A 244 1.59 -13.14 12.75
CA GLY A 244 1.20 -13.21 14.15
C GLY A 244 2.34 -13.50 15.13
N LYS A 245 3.56 -13.01 14.86
CA LYS A 245 4.71 -13.14 15.80
C LYS A 245 4.40 -12.51 17.17
N THR A 246 3.84 -11.31 17.18
CA THR A 246 3.44 -10.61 18.41
C THR A 246 2.32 -11.32 19.13
N ALA A 247 1.34 -11.88 18.38
CA ALA A 247 0.25 -12.67 18.95
C ALA A 247 0.75 -13.93 19.73
N VAL A 248 1.82 -14.58 19.27
CA VAL A 248 2.43 -15.70 20.02
C VAL A 248 2.96 -15.23 21.38
N VAL A 249 3.51 -14.03 21.45
CA VAL A 249 4.01 -13.44 22.72
C VAL A 249 2.85 -12.98 23.60
N GLU A 250 1.80 -12.44 23.02
CA GLU A 250 0.54 -12.09 23.69
C GLU A 250 -0.15 -13.33 24.26
N GLY A 251 -0.23 -14.42 23.49
CA GLY A 251 -0.72 -15.71 23.96
C GLY A 251 0.10 -16.29 25.12
N PHE A 252 1.41 -16.08 25.12
CA PHE A 252 2.25 -16.41 26.26
C PHE A 252 1.94 -15.54 27.49
N ALA A 253 1.68 -14.24 27.32
CA ALA A 253 1.27 -13.39 28.41
C ALA A 253 -0.08 -13.83 29.02
N LEU A 254 -1.04 -14.23 28.16
CA LEU A 254 -2.31 -14.81 28.58
C LEU A 254 -2.12 -16.11 29.37
N ALA A 255 -1.26 -17.00 28.86
CA ALA A 255 -0.95 -18.26 29.56
C ALA A 255 -0.30 -18.02 30.94
N ILE A 256 0.55 -16.98 31.09
CA ILE A 256 1.10 -16.59 32.41
C ILE A 256 -0.02 -16.08 33.30
N ALA A 257 -0.92 -15.24 32.80
CA ALA A 257 -2.02 -14.67 33.58
C ALA A 257 -3.03 -15.72 34.06
N GLN A 258 -3.27 -16.76 33.25
CA GLN A 258 -4.15 -17.89 33.55
C GLN A 258 -3.46 -18.97 34.40
N GLY A 259 -2.13 -18.87 34.55
CA GLY A 259 -1.36 -19.88 35.33
C GLY A 259 -1.06 -21.19 34.58
N GLU A 260 -1.30 -21.20 33.27
CA GLU A 260 -1.08 -22.36 32.37
C GLU A 260 0.38 -22.51 31.93
N VAL A 261 1.31 -22.05 32.74
CA VAL A 261 2.75 -22.11 32.50
C VAL A 261 3.46 -22.94 33.56
N PRO A 262 4.64 -23.52 33.26
CA PRO A 262 5.45 -24.20 34.24
C PRO A 262 5.76 -23.31 35.47
N PRO A 263 5.94 -23.90 36.69
CA PRO A 263 6.14 -23.14 37.92
C PRO A 263 7.24 -22.07 37.87
N ALA A 264 8.29 -22.31 37.08
CA ALA A 264 9.42 -21.38 36.91
C ALA A 264 9.05 -20.09 36.09
N LEU A 265 7.90 -20.10 35.41
CA LEU A 265 7.42 -18.98 34.58
C LEU A 265 6.18 -18.28 35.16
N ARG A 266 5.58 -18.79 36.26
CA ARG A 266 4.34 -18.23 36.84
C ARG A 266 4.46 -16.82 37.40
N GLU A 267 5.62 -16.50 37.98
CA GLU A 267 5.87 -15.17 38.60
C GLU A 267 6.61 -14.20 37.69
N VAL A 268 6.76 -14.59 36.42
CA VAL A 268 7.51 -13.77 35.45
C VAL A 268 6.67 -12.57 35.01
N ARG A 269 7.33 -11.42 34.89
CA ARG A 269 6.78 -10.25 34.21
C ARG A 269 7.28 -10.21 32.77
N LEU A 270 6.38 -10.25 31.82
CA LEU A 270 6.68 -10.09 30.40
C LEU A 270 6.52 -8.62 30.01
N LEU A 271 7.63 -8.00 29.65
CA LEU A 271 7.69 -6.58 29.33
C LEU A 271 8.06 -6.37 27.86
N ALA A 272 7.19 -5.72 27.10
CA ALA A 272 7.47 -5.32 25.72
C ALA A 272 8.27 -4.02 25.70
N LEU A 273 9.43 -4.03 25.04
CA LEU A 273 10.33 -2.88 24.92
C LEU A 273 9.86 -1.94 23.81
N ASP A 274 9.60 -0.71 24.13
CA ASP A 274 9.37 0.36 23.15
C ASP A 274 10.70 0.96 22.68
N VAL A 275 11.19 0.46 21.55
CA VAL A 275 12.44 0.93 20.93
C VAL A 275 12.28 2.36 20.44
N GLY A 276 11.08 2.75 19.98
CA GLY A 276 10.79 4.11 19.55
C GLY A 276 10.92 5.11 20.70
N ALA A 277 10.35 4.80 21.87
CA ALA A 277 10.48 5.65 23.07
C ALA A 277 11.92 5.74 23.58
N LEU A 278 12.72 4.68 23.44
CA LEU A 278 14.14 4.69 23.75
C LEU A 278 14.95 5.62 22.84
N LEU A 279 14.62 5.64 21.56
CA LEU A 279 15.27 6.47 20.53
C LEU A 279 14.76 7.90 20.53
N ALA A 280 13.53 8.14 20.93
CA ALA A 280 12.92 9.46 20.93
C ALA A 280 13.69 10.41 21.84
N GLY A 281 14.17 11.53 21.27
CA GLY A 281 14.95 12.55 21.98
C GLY A 281 16.38 12.15 22.34
N ALA A 282 16.88 10.97 21.96
CA ALA A 282 18.28 10.58 22.16
C ALA A 282 19.16 11.19 21.06
N SER A 283 19.28 12.52 21.06
CA SER A 283 20.07 13.26 20.04
C SER A 283 21.58 13.14 20.24
N MET A 284 22.05 12.66 21.38
CA MET A 284 23.47 12.46 21.65
C MET A 284 23.83 10.98 21.65
N LYS A 285 24.94 10.68 20.98
CA LYS A 285 25.59 9.37 21.04
C LYS A 285 25.96 9.11 22.52
N GLY A 286 25.31 8.09 23.10
CA GLY A 286 25.50 7.76 24.53
C GLY A 286 24.23 7.92 25.41
N GLU A 287 23.26 8.74 25.03
CA GLU A 287 22.03 8.86 25.82
C GLU A 287 21.12 7.61 25.66
N PHE A 288 20.97 7.13 24.43
CA PHE A 288 20.32 5.86 24.13
C PHE A 288 21.00 4.70 24.88
N GLU A 289 22.32 4.63 24.82
CA GLU A 289 23.11 3.61 25.53
C GLU A 289 22.90 3.68 27.04
N SER A 290 22.89 4.89 27.61
CA SER A 290 22.66 5.10 29.04
C SER A 290 21.25 4.67 29.45
N ARG A 291 20.24 5.00 28.66
CA ARG A 291 18.83 4.57 28.87
C ARG A 291 18.68 3.06 28.81
N LEU A 292 19.23 2.43 27.77
CA LEU A 292 19.19 0.98 27.59
C LEU A 292 19.95 0.27 28.72
N LYS A 293 21.13 0.77 29.11
CA LYS A 293 21.91 0.23 30.23
C LYS A 293 21.16 0.34 31.55
N GLY A 294 20.54 1.48 31.83
CA GLY A 294 19.73 1.68 33.04
C GLY A 294 18.54 0.70 33.08
N LEU A 295 17.85 0.52 31.94
CA LEU A 295 16.76 -0.43 31.79
C LEU A 295 17.20 -1.89 32.05
N LEU A 296 18.34 -2.30 31.47
CA LEU A 296 18.88 -3.66 31.64
C LEU A 296 19.32 -3.91 33.09
N GLU A 297 19.92 -2.92 33.77
CA GLU A 297 20.29 -3.01 35.18
C GLU A 297 19.06 -3.11 36.09
N GLU A 298 18.03 -2.34 35.83
CA GLU A 298 16.79 -2.37 36.58
C GLU A 298 16.05 -3.71 36.38
N ALA A 299 15.95 -4.21 35.14
CA ALA A 299 15.40 -5.52 34.85
C ALA A 299 16.13 -6.65 35.58
N GLY A 300 17.48 -6.56 35.65
CA GLY A 300 18.29 -7.56 36.37
C GLY A 300 18.20 -7.47 37.90
N ARG A 301 17.76 -6.34 38.46
CA ARG A 301 17.55 -6.13 39.92
C ARG A 301 16.09 -6.31 40.35
N SER A 302 15.19 -6.52 39.41
CA SER A 302 13.75 -6.70 39.72
C SER A 302 13.54 -7.87 40.67
N PRO A 303 12.71 -7.71 41.72
CA PRO A 303 12.38 -8.81 42.65
C PRO A 303 11.61 -9.94 41.97
N GLN A 304 10.88 -9.63 40.90
CA GLN A 304 10.22 -10.61 40.06
C GLN A 304 11.05 -10.84 38.80
N PRO A 305 11.20 -12.11 38.33
CA PRO A 305 11.91 -12.39 37.08
C PRO A 305 11.28 -11.65 35.91
N VAL A 306 12.08 -10.96 35.12
CA VAL A 306 11.63 -10.22 33.94
C VAL A 306 12.04 -10.95 32.68
N ILE A 307 11.11 -11.06 31.73
CA ILE A 307 11.38 -11.43 30.34
C ILE A 307 11.11 -10.20 29.48
N LEU A 308 12.10 -9.82 28.68
CA LEU A 308 11.99 -8.67 27.80
C LEU A 308 11.55 -9.16 26.40
N PHE A 309 10.46 -8.63 25.89
CA PHE A 309 10.08 -8.81 24.49
C PHE A 309 10.57 -7.62 23.66
N VAL A 310 11.28 -7.91 22.59
CA VAL A 310 11.81 -6.91 21.66
C VAL A 310 11.26 -7.23 20.27
N ASP A 311 10.29 -6.45 19.86
CA ASP A 311 9.82 -6.51 18.48
C ASP A 311 10.83 -5.82 17.55
N GLU A 312 10.96 -6.30 16.33
CA GLU A 312 11.95 -5.82 15.36
C GLU A 312 13.37 -5.76 15.95
N VAL A 313 13.82 -6.83 16.61
CA VAL A 313 15.11 -6.89 17.30
C VAL A 313 16.30 -6.50 16.40
N HIS A 314 16.16 -6.61 15.08
CA HIS A 314 17.15 -6.18 14.10
C HIS A 314 17.43 -4.67 14.16
N THR A 315 16.48 -3.85 14.58
CA THR A 315 16.66 -2.41 14.78
C THR A 315 17.71 -2.10 15.85
N LEU A 316 17.82 -2.96 16.87
CA LEU A 316 18.84 -2.85 17.92
C LEU A 316 20.20 -3.45 17.52
N VAL A 317 20.21 -4.36 16.53
CA VAL A 317 21.40 -5.15 16.16
C VAL A 317 22.03 -4.66 14.85
N GLY A 318 21.24 -4.18 13.89
CA GLY A 318 21.62 -4.06 12.49
C GLY A 318 21.97 -2.67 11.98
N ALA A 319 21.80 -1.63 12.74
CA ALA A 319 21.97 -0.26 12.26
C ALA A 319 23.45 0.22 12.29
N GLY A 320 24.36 -0.58 11.80
CA GLY A 320 25.77 -0.20 11.60
C GLY A 320 26.04 0.76 10.45
N GLY A 321 25.00 1.32 9.79
CA GLY A 321 25.14 2.25 8.67
C GLY A 321 24.73 3.70 8.94
N ALA A 322 23.88 3.96 9.92
CA ALA A 322 23.56 5.30 10.39
C ALA A 322 24.16 5.51 11.78
N SER A 323 24.88 6.58 11.96
CA SER A 323 25.57 6.93 13.21
C SER A 323 24.64 6.89 14.43
N GLY A 324 24.71 5.83 15.25
CA GLY A 324 24.05 5.81 16.55
C GLY A 324 23.59 4.46 17.10
N THR A 325 23.34 3.46 16.27
CA THR A 325 22.71 2.19 16.72
C THR A 325 23.65 0.98 16.80
N GLY A 326 24.87 1.07 16.27
CA GLY A 326 25.86 0.00 16.34
C GLY A 326 26.29 -0.40 17.76
N ASP A 327 26.04 0.45 18.75
CA ASP A 327 26.46 0.21 20.13
C ASP A 327 25.40 -0.51 20.99
N ALA A 328 24.11 -0.54 20.55
CA ALA A 328 23.07 -1.25 21.28
C ALA A 328 23.29 -2.77 21.33
N ALA A 329 23.72 -3.35 20.20
CA ALA A 329 24.08 -4.75 20.16
C ALA A 329 25.21 -5.09 21.15
N ASN A 330 26.17 -4.21 21.31
CA ASN A 330 27.29 -4.41 22.23
C ASN A 330 26.86 -4.35 23.70
N LEU A 331 25.78 -3.64 24.03
CA LEU A 331 25.21 -3.61 25.38
C LEU A 331 24.34 -4.85 25.68
N LEU A 332 23.57 -5.30 24.70
CA LEU A 332 22.72 -6.49 24.82
C LEU A 332 23.55 -7.79 24.88
N LYS A 333 24.62 -7.90 24.09
CA LYS A 333 25.48 -9.10 24.06
C LYS A 333 25.97 -9.54 25.43
N PRO A 334 26.51 -8.68 26.32
CA PRO A 334 26.93 -9.07 27.66
C PRO A 334 25.77 -9.48 28.58
N ALA A 335 24.61 -8.84 28.48
CA ALA A 335 23.44 -9.17 29.28
C ALA A 335 22.88 -10.56 28.91
N LEU A 336 22.75 -10.81 27.60
CA LEU A 336 22.38 -12.13 27.07
C LEU A 336 23.45 -13.20 27.38
N ALA A 337 24.74 -12.82 27.35
CA ALA A 337 25.83 -13.74 27.61
C ALA A 337 25.86 -14.24 29.06
N ARG A 338 25.58 -13.39 30.00
CA ARG A 338 25.54 -13.69 31.43
C ARG A 338 24.27 -14.42 31.86
N GLY A 339 23.23 -14.43 30.99
CA GLY A 339 21.94 -15.05 31.33
C GLY A 339 21.17 -14.30 32.41
N THR A 340 21.57 -13.06 32.68
CA THR A 340 20.93 -12.20 33.69
C THR A 340 19.58 -11.66 33.23
N LEU A 341 19.34 -11.66 31.92
CA LEU A 341 18.08 -11.26 31.28
C LEU A 341 17.67 -12.30 30.25
N ARG A 342 16.43 -12.74 30.30
CA ARG A 342 15.79 -13.54 29.24
C ARG A 342 15.12 -12.59 28.27
N THR A 343 15.30 -12.86 26.99
CA THR A 343 14.75 -11.98 25.93
C THR A 343 14.04 -12.80 24.88
N ILE A 344 12.86 -12.39 24.49
CA ILE A 344 12.14 -12.88 23.32
C ILE A 344 12.36 -11.83 22.23
N GLY A 345 12.89 -12.20 21.09
CA GLY A 345 13.05 -11.33 19.94
C GLY A 345 12.05 -11.69 18.84
N ALA A 346 11.60 -10.71 18.07
CA ALA A 346 10.86 -10.94 16.84
C ALA A 346 11.55 -10.19 15.68
N THR A 347 11.55 -10.80 14.50
CA THR A 347 12.15 -10.23 13.27
C THR A 347 11.61 -10.94 12.04
N THR A 348 11.84 -10.40 10.86
CA THR A 348 11.59 -11.11 9.60
C THR A 348 12.72 -12.09 9.27
N TRP A 349 12.46 -13.02 8.36
CA TRP A 349 13.49 -13.98 7.94
C TRP A 349 14.67 -13.31 7.25
N SER A 350 14.39 -12.35 6.38
CA SER A 350 15.41 -11.59 5.64
C SER A 350 16.30 -10.77 6.58
N GLU A 351 15.73 -10.11 7.59
CA GLU A 351 16.45 -9.33 8.58
C GLU A 351 17.29 -10.21 9.52
N TYR A 352 16.76 -11.38 9.88
CA TYR A 352 17.53 -12.40 10.62
C TYR A 352 18.80 -12.76 9.85
N LYS A 353 18.67 -13.11 8.56
CA LYS A 353 19.79 -13.44 7.67
C LYS A 353 20.80 -12.30 7.53
N ARG A 354 20.34 -11.07 7.39
CA ARG A 354 21.20 -9.90 7.21
C ARG A 354 21.95 -9.49 8.46
N HIS A 355 21.31 -9.51 9.62
CA HIS A 355 21.79 -8.82 10.82
C HIS A 355 22.15 -9.75 11.97
N ILE A 356 21.48 -10.87 12.14
CA ILE A 356 21.64 -11.74 13.32
C ILE A 356 22.47 -13.00 13.00
N GLU A 357 22.18 -13.68 11.90
CA GLU A 357 22.86 -14.94 11.53
C GLU A 357 24.36 -14.75 11.35
N LYS A 358 24.77 -13.59 10.85
CA LYS A 358 26.20 -13.25 10.64
C LYS A 358 26.97 -12.97 11.91
N ASP A 359 26.29 -12.82 13.06
CA ASP A 359 26.92 -12.55 14.36
C ASP A 359 26.95 -13.82 15.24
N PRO A 360 28.10 -14.50 15.35
CA PRO A 360 28.22 -15.73 16.14
C PRO A 360 27.93 -15.56 17.63
N ALA A 361 28.01 -14.35 18.17
CA ALA A 361 27.72 -14.07 19.56
C ALA A 361 26.21 -14.07 19.84
N LEU A 362 25.41 -13.63 18.86
CA LEU A 362 23.94 -13.63 18.95
C LEU A 362 23.37 -15.00 18.62
N THR A 363 23.82 -15.65 17.54
CA THR A 363 23.34 -16.97 17.13
C THR A 363 23.52 -18.05 18.18
N ARG A 364 24.57 -17.95 19.02
CA ARG A 364 24.79 -18.87 20.16
C ARG A 364 23.87 -18.59 21.37
N ARG A 365 23.10 -17.52 21.35
CA ARG A 365 22.25 -17.09 22.48
C ARG A 365 20.77 -17.16 22.16
N PHE A 366 20.41 -16.94 20.91
CA PHE A 366 19.06 -17.08 20.43
C PHE A 366 18.79 -18.46 19.85
N GLN A 367 17.60 -18.96 20.09
CA GLN A 367 17.05 -20.13 19.39
C GLN A 367 15.96 -19.65 18.45
N VAL A 368 16.17 -19.88 17.18
CA VAL A 368 15.18 -19.51 16.15
C VAL A 368 13.94 -20.37 16.29
N LEU A 369 12.79 -19.72 16.34
CA LEU A 369 11.46 -20.30 16.23
C LEU A 369 10.76 -19.69 15.03
N GLN A 370 10.60 -20.47 13.98
CA GLN A 370 9.96 -20.00 12.76
C GLN A 370 8.45 -19.99 12.94
N ILE A 371 7.84 -18.83 12.67
CA ILE A 371 6.39 -18.64 12.65
C ILE A 371 5.98 -18.55 11.17
N ALA A 372 5.39 -19.62 10.68
CA ALA A 372 4.91 -19.70 9.31
C ALA A 372 3.53 -19.06 9.16
N GLU A 373 3.19 -18.66 7.94
CA GLU A 373 1.81 -18.31 7.59
C GLU A 373 0.93 -19.53 7.83
N PRO A 374 -0.19 -19.40 8.56
CA PRO A 374 -1.11 -20.52 8.79
C PRO A 374 -1.84 -20.87 7.49
N GLU A 375 -2.18 -22.15 7.32
CA GLU A 375 -3.10 -22.60 6.29
C GLU A 375 -4.51 -22.03 6.54
N GLU A 376 -5.42 -22.14 5.55
CA GLU A 376 -6.76 -21.55 5.62
C GLU A 376 -7.57 -22.00 6.84
N ILE A 377 -7.57 -23.31 7.16
CA ILE A 377 -8.37 -23.85 8.27
C ILE A 377 -7.89 -23.31 9.62
N PRO A 378 -6.60 -23.41 9.99
CA PRO A 378 -6.10 -22.77 11.22
C PRO A 378 -6.30 -21.25 11.23
N ALA A 379 -6.16 -20.57 10.08
CA ALA A 379 -6.40 -19.14 10.00
C ALA A 379 -7.86 -18.77 10.30
N MET A 380 -8.83 -19.58 9.82
CA MET A 380 -10.24 -19.40 10.17
C MET A 380 -10.49 -19.53 11.67
N GLU A 381 -9.84 -20.49 12.34
CA GLU A 381 -9.96 -20.67 13.79
C GLU A 381 -9.39 -19.47 14.55
N MET A 382 -8.23 -18.96 14.10
CA MET A 382 -7.62 -17.76 14.69
C MET A 382 -8.54 -16.55 14.57
N VAL A 383 -9.11 -16.33 13.38
CA VAL A 383 -10.00 -15.20 13.11
C VAL A 383 -11.31 -15.31 13.88
N ARG A 384 -11.88 -16.52 14.01
CA ARG A 384 -13.06 -16.78 14.85
C ARG A 384 -12.85 -16.37 16.30
N GLY A 385 -11.65 -16.58 16.83
CA GLY A 385 -11.31 -16.17 18.20
C GLY A 385 -11.41 -14.66 18.43
N LEU A 386 -11.35 -13.85 17.37
CA LEU A 386 -11.42 -12.39 17.43
C LEU A 386 -12.81 -11.82 17.10
N VAL A 387 -13.76 -12.65 16.64
CA VAL A 387 -15.08 -12.17 16.20
C VAL A 387 -15.79 -11.41 17.30
N ASP A 388 -15.87 -11.97 18.51
CA ASP A 388 -16.53 -11.32 19.65
C ASP A 388 -15.94 -9.94 19.96
N THR A 389 -14.63 -9.76 19.81
CA THR A 389 -13.95 -8.47 20.01
C THR A 389 -14.35 -7.46 18.94
N LEU A 390 -14.37 -7.88 17.68
CA LEU A 390 -14.76 -7.03 16.55
C LEU A 390 -16.24 -6.66 16.61
N GLU A 391 -17.12 -7.60 16.97
CA GLU A 391 -18.56 -7.35 17.15
C GLU A 391 -18.82 -6.31 18.23
N LYS A 392 -18.16 -6.43 19.38
CA LYS A 392 -18.27 -5.46 20.48
C LYS A 392 -17.72 -4.08 20.09
N HIS A 393 -16.63 -4.04 19.29
CA HIS A 393 -16.02 -2.79 18.89
C HIS A 393 -16.89 -2.00 17.90
N HIS A 394 -17.44 -2.68 16.88
CA HIS A 394 -18.22 -2.06 15.81
C HIS A 394 -19.74 -2.09 16.07
N ASN A 395 -20.19 -2.83 17.08
CA ASN A 395 -21.61 -3.08 17.38
C ASN A 395 -22.38 -3.64 16.17
N VAL A 396 -21.79 -4.62 15.49
CA VAL A 396 -22.36 -5.31 14.33
C VAL A 396 -22.17 -6.82 14.44
N LEU A 397 -23.09 -7.60 13.87
CA LEU A 397 -23.00 -9.06 13.84
C LEU A 397 -22.08 -9.50 12.69
N ILE A 398 -21.20 -10.47 12.96
CA ILE A 398 -20.30 -11.07 11.96
C ILE A 398 -20.67 -12.54 11.75
N LEU A 399 -21.09 -12.89 10.54
CA LEU A 399 -21.45 -14.27 10.21
C LEU A 399 -20.21 -15.15 10.00
N ASP A 400 -20.28 -16.46 10.33
CA ASP A 400 -19.19 -17.40 10.08
C ASP A 400 -18.82 -17.49 8.59
N GLU A 401 -19.79 -17.31 7.70
CA GLU A 401 -19.54 -17.24 6.24
C GLU A 401 -18.64 -16.05 5.87
N ALA A 402 -18.75 -14.92 6.59
CA ALA A 402 -17.90 -13.77 6.39
C ALA A 402 -16.45 -14.06 6.84
N VAL A 403 -16.28 -14.79 7.94
CA VAL A 403 -14.96 -15.24 8.40
C VAL A 403 -14.30 -16.14 7.37
N ARG A 404 -15.04 -17.14 6.84
CA ARG A 404 -14.54 -18.01 5.77
C ARG A 404 -14.18 -17.22 4.52
N ALA A 405 -15.08 -16.35 4.08
CA ALA A 405 -14.85 -15.50 2.92
C ALA A 405 -13.62 -14.57 3.13
N ALA A 406 -13.47 -13.99 4.33
CA ALA A 406 -12.33 -13.13 4.63
C ALA A 406 -11.01 -13.88 4.52
N VAL A 407 -10.90 -15.10 5.04
CA VAL A 407 -9.69 -15.91 4.94
C VAL A 407 -9.45 -16.35 3.49
N GLN A 408 -10.43 -16.94 2.83
CA GLN A 408 -10.29 -17.49 1.49
C GLN A 408 -10.01 -16.40 0.44
N LEU A 409 -10.80 -15.31 0.45
CA LEU A 409 -10.65 -14.23 -0.52
C LEU A 409 -9.37 -13.44 -0.27
N SER A 410 -9.00 -13.18 0.99
CA SER A 410 -7.74 -12.49 1.27
C SER A 410 -6.52 -13.35 0.92
N HIS A 411 -6.58 -14.67 1.18
CA HIS A 411 -5.52 -15.60 0.79
C HIS A 411 -5.31 -15.60 -0.73
N ARG A 412 -6.41 -15.61 -1.49
CA ARG A 412 -6.39 -15.70 -2.95
C ARG A 412 -6.09 -14.37 -3.65
N TYR A 413 -6.65 -13.27 -3.18
CA TYR A 413 -6.64 -12.00 -3.91
C TYR A 413 -5.79 -10.89 -3.25
N ILE A 414 -5.30 -11.10 -2.01
CA ILE A 414 -4.45 -10.14 -1.30
C ILE A 414 -3.12 -10.81 -0.91
N PRO A 415 -2.22 -11.03 -1.87
CA PRO A 415 -0.96 -11.74 -1.62
C PRO A 415 0.09 -10.90 -0.88
N ALA A 416 -0.02 -9.56 -0.91
CA ALA A 416 0.98 -8.65 -0.34
C ALA A 416 1.09 -8.71 1.19
N ARG A 417 0.12 -9.34 1.88
CA ARG A 417 0.09 -9.53 3.32
C ARG A 417 -0.10 -11.01 3.63
N GLN A 418 0.24 -11.39 4.86
CA GLN A 418 0.12 -12.78 5.31
C GLN A 418 -1.13 -13.00 6.16
N LEU A 419 -1.63 -14.25 6.19
CA LEU A 419 -2.64 -14.68 7.15
C LEU A 419 -2.01 -14.75 8.57
N PRO A 420 -2.79 -14.47 9.63
CA PRO A 420 -4.19 -14.07 9.65
C PRO A 420 -4.43 -12.56 9.51
N ASP A 421 -3.40 -11.71 9.52
CA ASP A 421 -3.50 -10.24 9.57
C ASP A 421 -4.37 -9.67 8.44
N LYS A 422 -4.18 -10.13 7.20
CA LYS A 422 -4.99 -9.67 6.06
C LYS A 422 -6.48 -10.00 6.19
N ALA A 423 -6.81 -11.15 6.77
CA ALA A 423 -8.20 -11.56 6.98
C ALA A 423 -8.85 -10.76 8.13
N ILE A 424 -8.10 -10.52 9.20
CA ILE A 424 -8.55 -9.68 10.33
C ILE A 424 -8.80 -8.24 9.86
N SER A 425 -7.84 -7.64 9.15
CA SER A 425 -7.98 -6.30 8.58
C SER A 425 -9.18 -6.18 7.62
N LEU A 426 -9.45 -7.24 6.85
CA LEU A 426 -10.58 -7.29 5.93
C LEU A 426 -11.91 -7.35 6.68
N LEU A 427 -12.02 -8.17 7.74
CA LEU A 427 -13.21 -8.23 8.58
C LEU A 427 -13.43 -6.96 9.38
N ASP A 428 -12.38 -6.36 9.91
CA ASP A 428 -12.45 -5.06 10.60
C ASP A 428 -12.99 -3.98 9.67
N THR A 429 -12.48 -3.92 8.43
CA THR A 429 -12.99 -3.00 7.40
C THR A 429 -14.44 -3.32 7.03
N ALA A 430 -14.81 -4.60 6.97
CA ALA A 430 -16.18 -5.02 6.67
C ALA A 430 -17.15 -4.62 7.78
N ALA A 431 -16.76 -4.84 9.03
CA ALA A 431 -17.54 -4.44 10.19
C ALA A 431 -17.71 -2.91 10.26
N ALA A 432 -16.63 -2.15 10.03
CA ALA A 432 -16.69 -0.70 9.94
C ALA A 432 -17.60 -0.22 8.80
N ARG A 433 -17.56 -0.87 7.62
CA ARG A 433 -18.45 -0.53 6.50
C ARG A 433 -19.91 -0.77 6.84
N VAL A 434 -20.24 -1.92 7.43
CA VAL A 434 -21.61 -2.23 7.87
C VAL A 434 -22.08 -1.20 8.89
N ALA A 435 -21.29 -0.93 9.93
CA ALA A 435 -21.59 0.10 10.92
C ALA A 435 -21.84 1.47 10.28
N LEU A 436 -21.03 1.83 9.25
CA LEU A 436 -21.19 3.09 8.53
C LEU A 436 -22.54 3.14 7.80
N THR A 437 -22.96 2.04 7.12
CA THR A 437 -24.24 2.03 6.37
C THR A 437 -25.47 2.17 7.27
N LEU A 438 -25.37 1.77 8.54
CA LEU A 438 -26.44 1.93 9.52
C LEU A 438 -26.61 3.37 10.00
N HIS A 439 -25.55 4.18 9.96
CA HIS A 439 -25.54 5.52 10.57
C HIS A 439 -25.36 6.66 9.58
N THR A 440 -24.97 6.39 8.33
CA THR A 440 -24.70 7.45 7.35
C THR A 440 -25.42 7.21 6.03
N PRO A 441 -25.82 8.29 5.34
CA PRO A 441 -26.41 8.17 4.01
C PRO A 441 -25.43 7.48 3.03
N PRO A 442 -25.93 6.64 2.11
CA PRO A 442 -25.12 5.98 1.09
C PRO A 442 -24.38 6.96 0.20
N ALA A 443 -23.27 6.51 -0.41
CA ALA A 443 -22.48 7.32 -1.31
C ALA A 443 -23.29 7.83 -2.51
N SER A 444 -24.25 7.05 -3.03
CA SER A 444 -25.16 7.45 -4.10
C SER A 444 -26.01 8.66 -3.72
N VAL A 445 -26.59 8.65 -2.50
CA VAL A 445 -27.38 9.77 -1.96
C VAL A 445 -26.50 11.00 -1.74
N GLN A 446 -25.30 10.82 -1.19
CA GLN A 446 -24.35 11.93 -1.00
C GLN A 446 -23.92 12.55 -2.32
N PHE A 447 -23.65 11.72 -3.33
CA PHE A 447 -23.27 12.18 -4.68
C PHE A 447 -24.41 12.97 -5.35
N LEU A 448 -25.65 12.47 -5.29
CA LEU A 448 -26.81 13.19 -5.81
C LEU A 448 -27.02 14.54 -5.09
N ARG A 449 -26.86 14.57 -3.77
CA ARG A 449 -26.91 15.83 -2.98
C ARG A 449 -25.83 16.83 -3.41
N GLN A 450 -24.60 16.35 -3.70
CA GLN A 450 -23.52 17.21 -4.19
C GLN A 450 -23.80 17.72 -5.60
N GLN A 451 -24.29 16.87 -6.50
CA GLN A 451 -24.67 17.27 -7.87
C GLN A 451 -25.80 18.30 -7.85
N LEU A 452 -26.81 18.08 -7.02
CA LEU A 452 -27.93 19.02 -6.87
C LEU A 452 -27.43 20.40 -6.36
N LYS A 453 -26.59 20.40 -5.34
CA LYS A 453 -25.98 21.61 -4.80
C LYS A 453 -25.14 22.34 -5.85
N ALA A 454 -24.36 21.63 -6.66
CA ALA A 454 -23.58 22.22 -7.75
C ALA A 454 -24.49 22.84 -8.83
N ALA A 455 -25.56 22.14 -9.23
CA ALA A 455 -26.54 22.65 -10.18
C ALA A 455 -27.30 23.89 -9.65
N GLU A 456 -27.63 23.92 -8.36
CA GLU A 456 -28.25 25.09 -7.72
C GLU A 456 -27.30 26.28 -7.65
N MET A 457 -26.00 26.07 -7.39
CA MET A 457 -25.00 27.13 -7.46
C MET A 457 -24.88 27.68 -8.88
N GLU A 458 -24.85 26.82 -9.89
CA GLU A 458 -24.83 27.25 -11.31
C GLU A 458 -26.07 28.06 -11.64
N ARG A 459 -27.27 27.64 -11.23
CA ARG A 459 -28.51 28.38 -11.38
C ARG A 459 -28.41 29.79 -10.77
N SER A 460 -27.86 29.89 -9.57
CA SER A 460 -27.70 31.17 -8.88
C SER A 460 -26.73 32.10 -9.61
N LEU A 461 -25.70 31.58 -10.27
CA LEU A 461 -24.75 32.34 -11.11
C LEU A 461 -25.42 32.83 -12.40
N LEU A 462 -26.19 31.97 -13.07
CA LEU A 462 -26.93 32.34 -14.28
C LEU A 462 -27.95 33.45 -13.98
N GLN A 463 -28.67 33.38 -12.86
CA GLN A 463 -29.61 34.44 -12.43
C GLN A 463 -28.89 35.77 -12.18
N LYS A 464 -27.65 35.76 -11.67
CA LYS A 464 -26.84 36.98 -11.52
C LYS A 464 -26.42 37.55 -12.88
N GLN A 465 -26.08 36.70 -13.84
CA GLN A 465 -25.68 37.09 -15.21
C GLN A 465 -26.88 37.68 -15.98
N GLU A 466 -28.07 37.11 -15.83
CA GLU A 466 -29.32 37.65 -16.42
C GLU A 466 -29.61 39.06 -15.90
N LYS A 467 -29.43 39.31 -14.60
CA LYS A 467 -29.57 40.66 -14.03
C LYS A 467 -28.57 41.68 -14.62
N MET A 468 -27.45 41.19 -15.20
CA MET A 468 -26.45 42.00 -15.89
C MET A 468 -26.72 42.12 -17.40
N GLY A 469 -27.83 41.54 -17.90
CA GLY A 469 -28.24 41.65 -19.31
C GLY A 469 -27.65 40.61 -20.23
N ILE A 470 -27.06 39.55 -19.71
CA ILE A 470 -26.52 38.43 -20.49
C ILE A 470 -27.61 37.35 -20.60
N GLN A 471 -28.14 37.13 -21.81
CA GLN A 471 -29.17 36.11 -22.07
C GLN A 471 -28.56 34.71 -22.11
N SER A 472 -29.18 33.76 -21.39
CA SER A 472 -28.78 32.36 -21.32
C SER A 472 -30.00 31.42 -21.15
N ASP A 473 -31.10 31.73 -21.86
CA ASP A 473 -32.41 31.06 -21.66
C ASP A 473 -32.33 29.54 -21.86
N GLU A 474 -31.73 29.07 -22.96
CA GLU A 474 -31.61 27.62 -23.25
C GLU A 474 -30.83 26.87 -22.15
N ARG A 475 -29.75 27.48 -21.66
CA ARG A 475 -28.93 26.86 -20.58
C ARG A 475 -29.66 26.84 -19.24
N ARG A 476 -30.46 27.88 -18.96
CA ARG A 476 -31.30 27.94 -17.76
C ARG A 476 -32.38 26.87 -17.79
N ASP A 477 -33.05 26.66 -18.94
CA ASP A 477 -34.14 25.70 -19.09
C ASP A 477 -33.59 24.26 -18.99
N ALA A 478 -32.46 23.98 -19.65
CA ALA A 478 -31.74 22.71 -19.51
C ALA A 478 -31.31 22.43 -18.06
N LEU A 479 -30.77 23.45 -17.36
CA LEU A 479 -30.36 23.32 -15.97
C LEU A 479 -31.53 23.11 -15.02
N THR A 480 -32.68 23.76 -15.29
CA THR A 480 -33.90 23.59 -14.50
C THR A 480 -34.45 22.17 -14.66
N ALA A 481 -34.46 21.61 -15.87
CA ALA A 481 -34.82 20.23 -16.11
C ALA A 481 -33.88 19.24 -15.39
N ARG A 482 -32.57 19.52 -15.43
CA ARG A 482 -31.57 18.71 -14.71
C ARG A 482 -31.76 18.75 -13.18
N ILE A 483 -32.04 19.92 -12.60
CA ILE A 483 -32.34 20.04 -11.17
C ILE A 483 -33.57 19.24 -10.81
N PHE A 484 -34.62 19.25 -11.64
CA PHE A 484 -35.83 18.49 -11.41
C PHE A 484 -35.55 16.96 -11.43
N SER A 485 -34.83 16.48 -12.47
CA SER A 485 -34.40 15.07 -12.54
C SER A 485 -33.57 14.64 -11.34
N LEU A 486 -32.56 15.45 -10.94
CA LEU A 486 -31.73 15.16 -9.77
C LEU A 486 -32.51 15.14 -8.45
N ASN A 487 -33.54 15.98 -8.29
CA ASN A 487 -34.43 15.95 -7.13
C ASN A 487 -35.30 14.69 -7.08
N ASP A 488 -35.84 14.26 -8.21
CA ASP A 488 -36.64 13.04 -8.28
C ASP A 488 -35.77 11.80 -7.98
N GLU A 489 -34.57 11.75 -8.55
CA GLU A 489 -33.61 10.66 -8.29
C GLU A 489 -33.15 10.64 -6.83
N LEU A 490 -32.92 11.82 -6.24
CA LEU A 490 -32.55 11.96 -4.83
C LEU A 490 -33.67 11.48 -3.93
N THR A 491 -34.91 11.92 -4.17
CA THR A 491 -36.08 11.54 -3.36
C THR A 491 -36.33 10.03 -3.43
N ALA A 492 -36.21 9.43 -4.61
CA ALA A 492 -36.33 7.98 -4.80
C ALA A 492 -35.23 7.23 -4.03
N SER A 493 -33.96 7.69 -4.13
CA SER A 493 -32.81 7.06 -3.46
C SER A 493 -32.90 7.20 -1.93
N GLU A 494 -33.34 8.35 -1.42
CA GLU A 494 -33.55 8.58 0.02
C GLU A 494 -34.67 7.71 0.57
N SER A 495 -35.78 7.61 -0.17
CA SER A 495 -36.91 6.76 0.24
C SER A 495 -36.53 5.28 0.28
N ARG A 496 -35.76 4.83 -0.70
CA ARG A 496 -35.22 3.47 -0.73
C ARG A 496 -34.31 3.21 0.47
N TRP A 497 -33.34 4.10 0.73
CA TRP A 497 -32.43 3.99 1.86
C TRP A 497 -33.16 3.97 3.21
N GLN A 498 -34.13 4.87 3.43
CA GLN A 498 -34.90 4.91 4.67
C GLN A 498 -35.67 3.62 4.88
N ARG A 499 -36.29 3.08 3.83
CA ARG A 499 -37.05 1.83 3.92
C ARG A 499 -36.17 0.64 4.23
N GLU A 500 -34.97 0.54 3.61
CA GLU A 500 -33.99 -0.51 3.93
C GLU A 500 -33.54 -0.39 5.39
N LEU A 501 -33.29 0.84 5.88
CA LEU A 501 -32.85 1.09 7.24
C LEU A 501 -33.93 0.65 8.26
N GLU A 502 -35.21 0.96 8.00
CA GLU A 502 -36.31 0.51 8.84
C GLU A 502 -36.40 -1.03 8.91
N LEU A 503 -36.28 -1.70 7.77
CA LEU A 503 -36.32 -3.16 7.72
C LEU A 503 -35.13 -3.78 8.46
N VAL A 504 -33.95 -3.21 8.33
CA VAL A 504 -32.75 -3.68 9.04
C VAL A 504 -32.90 -3.47 10.56
N HIS A 505 -33.40 -2.32 11.01
CA HIS A 505 -33.65 -2.11 12.43
C HIS A 505 -34.69 -3.09 12.98
N THR A 506 -35.77 -3.34 12.25
CA THR A 506 -36.79 -4.34 12.65
C THR A 506 -36.15 -5.73 12.78
N LEU A 507 -35.27 -6.10 11.85
CA LEU A 507 -34.57 -7.37 11.89
C LEU A 507 -33.61 -7.47 13.10
N GLN A 508 -32.89 -6.38 13.42
CA GLN A 508 -31.99 -6.33 14.56
C GLN A 508 -32.77 -6.41 15.90
N GLU A 509 -33.90 -5.73 16.00
CA GLU A 509 -34.77 -5.81 17.16
C GLU A 509 -35.34 -7.22 17.38
N LEU A 510 -35.80 -7.89 16.30
CA LEU A 510 -36.29 -9.27 16.37
C LEU A 510 -35.21 -10.27 16.80
N ARG A 511 -33.93 -10.01 16.45
CA ARG A 511 -32.80 -10.86 16.85
C ARG A 511 -32.39 -10.68 18.31
N LEU A 512 -32.70 -9.53 18.94
CA LEU A 512 -32.42 -9.26 20.36
C LEU A 512 -33.43 -9.91 21.30
N VAL A 513 -34.61 -10.28 20.80
CA VAL A 513 -35.63 -10.99 21.58
C VAL A 513 -35.29 -12.47 21.64
N GLU A 514 -35.15 -13.06 22.83
CA GLU A 514 -34.92 -14.49 23.02
C GLU A 514 -36.07 -15.29 22.38
N SER A 515 -35.74 -16.13 21.40
CA SER A 515 -36.71 -16.64 20.45
C SER A 515 -37.48 -17.87 20.88
N ASP A 516 -38.80 -17.75 20.95
CA ASP A 516 -39.76 -18.85 20.88
C ASP A 516 -39.99 -19.28 19.40
N ALA A 517 -40.60 -20.43 19.15
CA ALA A 517 -40.75 -21.01 17.82
C ALA A 517 -41.52 -20.13 16.83
N ASP A 518 -42.44 -19.29 17.29
CA ASP A 518 -43.19 -18.34 16.47
C ASP A 518 -42.33 -17.13 16.01
N ASP A 519 -41.31 -16.76 16.80
CA ASP A 519 -40.41 -15.65 16.45
C ASP A 519 -39.44 -16.01 15.30
N LYS A 520 -39.14 -17.30 15.10
CA LYS A 520 -38.31 -17.73 13.98
C LYS A 520 -39.01 -17.55 12.62
N THR A 521 -40.32 -17.68 12.60
CA THR A 521 -41.11 -17.46 11.36
C THR A 521 -41.19 -15.99 11.02
N THR A 522 -41.32 -15.12 12.01
CA THR A 522 -41.33 -13.65 11.84
C THR A 522 -39.94 -13.14 11.41
N LEU A 523 -38.87 -13.69 11.94
CA LEU A 523 -37.51 -13.36 11.57
C LEU A 523 -37.22 -13.76 10.09
N GLN A 524 -37.61 -14.98 9.68
CA GLN A 524 -37.51 -15.41 8.29
C GLN A 524 -38.32 -14.56 7.33
N GLN A 525 -39.51 -14.12 7.73
CA GLN A 525 -40.33 -13.21 6.94
C GLN A 525 -39.68 -11.84 6.78
N ALA A 526 -39.07 -11.30 7.84
CA ALA A 526 -38.35 -10.03 7.83
C ALA A 526 -37.10 -10.12 6.92
N GLU A 527 -36.34 -11.22 7.01
CA GLU A 527 -35.20 -11.46 6.14
C GLU A 527 -35.59 -11.57 4.65
N THR A 528 -36.70 -12.28 4.39
CA THR A 528 -37.22 -12.42 3.02
C THR A 528 -37.68 -11.07 2.47
N ALA A 529 -38.43 -10.30 3.28
CA ALA A 529 -38.89 -8.98 2.88
C ALA A 529 -37.73 -8.01 2.62
N LEU A 530 -36.65 -8.07 3.41
CA LEU A 530 -35.45 -7.28 3.19
C LEU A 530 -34.76 -7.68 1.88
N ARG A 531 -34.60 -8.99 1.62
CA ARG A 531 -34.00 -9.49 0.37
C ARG A 531 -34.79 -9.10 -0.88
N GLU A 532 -36.11 -9.25 -0.81
CA GLU A 532 -36.98 -8.88 -1.94
C GLU A 532 -36.89 -7.38 -2.23
N TRP A 533 -36.80 -6.55 -1.20
CA TRP A 533 -36.67 -5.11 -1.36
C TRP A 533 -35.30 -4.68 -1.88
N GLN A 534 -34.24 -5.28 -1.39
CA GLN A 534 -32.87 -4.97 -1.78
C GLN A 534 -32.54 -5.39 -3.22
N GLY A 535 -33.09 -6.51 -3.69
CA GLY A 535 -32.75 -7.07 -4.98
C GLY A 535 -31.24 -7.30 -5.15
N ASP A 536 -30.71 -6.93 -6.32
CA ASP A 536 -29.28 -7.13 -6.65
C ASP A 536 -28.35 -6.04 -6.12
N ALA A 537 -28.87 -4.95 -5.53
CA ALA A 537 -28.08 -3.80 -5.12
C ALA A 537 -28.46 -3.32 -3.71
N PRO A 538 -28.09 -4.03 -2.64
CA PRO A 538 -28.32 -3.62 -1.25
C PRO A 538 -27.60 -2.32 -0.91
N VAL A 539 -28.25 -1.45 -0.16
CA VAL A 539 -27.71 -0.14 0.27
C VAL A 539 -27.34 -0.14 1.75
N VAL A 540 -28.07 -0.89 2.57
CA VAL A 540 -27.84 -1.05 4.02
C VAL A 540 -27.62 -2.52 4.32
N PHE A 541 -26.58 -2.83 5.06
CA PHE A 541 -26.26 -4.22 5.44
C PHE A 541 -26.64 -4.46 6.90
N PRO A 542 -27.43 -5.51 7.20
CA PRO A 542 -27.80 -5.84 8.58
C PRO A 542 -26.66 -6.47 9.38
N GLU A 543 -25.71 -7.10 8.68
CA GLU A 543 -24.63 -7.90 9.23
C GLU A 543 -23.44 -7.97 8.28
N VAL A 544 -22.31 -8.43 8.79
CA VAL A 544 -21.14 -8.73 7.96
C VAL A 544 -21.32 -10.11 7.35
N SER A 545 -21.58 -10.15 6.04
CA SER A 545 -21.76 -11.36 5.23
C SER A 545 -20.60 -11.60 4.27
N ALA A 546 -20.54 -12.77 3.66
CA ALA A 546 -19.58 -13.08 2.59
C ALA A 546 -19.65 -12.08 1.42
N ALA A 547 -20.83 -11.56 1.10
CA ALA A 547 -21.02 -10.59 0.03
C ALA A 547 -20.38 -9.23 0.35
N VAL A 548 -20.49 -8.75 1.60
CA VAL A 548 -19.83 -7.51 2.06
C VAL A 548 -18.31 -7.65 1.99
N VAL A 549 -17.78 -8.78 2.46
CA VAL A 549 -16.35 -9.08 2.39
C VAL A 549 -15.87 -9.11 0.93
N ALA A 550 -16.60 -9.77 0.05
CA ALA A 550 -16.27 -9.83 -1.38
C ALA A 550 -16.30 -8.45 -2.05
N ALA A 551 -17.25 -7.58 -1.66
CA ALA A 551 -17.32 -6.20 -2.17
C ALA A 551 -16.09 -5.38 -1.77
N ILE A 552 -15.57 -5.56 -0.54
CA ILE A 552 -14.36 -4.86 -0.09
C ILE A 552 -13.13 -5.38 -0.84
N VAL A 553 -13.01 -6.69 -1.00
CA VAL A 553 -11.92 -7.27 -1.79
C VAL A 553 -11.99 -6.75 -3.23
N ALA A 554 -13.19 -6.62 -3.80
CA ALA A 554 -13.38 -6.02 -5.12
C ALA A 554 -12.88 -4.57 -5.18
N ASP A 555 -13.20 -3.75 -4.18
CA ASP A 555 -12.75 -2.36 -4.10
C ASP A 555 -11.20 -2.27 -3.99
N TRP A 556 -10.57 -3.18 -3.24
CA TRP A 556 -9.11 -3.16 -3.06
C TRP A 556 -8.34 -3.71 -4.25
N THR A 557 -8.92 -4.69 -4.96
CA THR A 557 -8.24 -5.42 -6.04
C THR A 557 -8.70 -5.02 -7.43
N GLY A 558 -9.84 -4.35 -7.55
CA GLY A 558 -10.47 -4.05 -8.83
C GLY A 558 -11.18 -5.26 -9.47
N ILE A 559 -11.24 -6.41 -8.80
CA ILE A 559 -11.89 -7.63 -9.31
C ILE A 559 -13.38 -7.60 -8.95
N PRO A 560 -14.32 -7.76 -9.91
CA PRO A 560 -15.74 -7.69 -9.60
C PRO A 560 -16.20 -8.72 -8.57
N ALA A 561 -16.94 -8.28 -7.54
CA ALA A 561 -17.40 -9.12 -6.43
C ALA A 561 -18.25 -10.32 -6.90
N GLY A 562 -19.07 -10.14 -7.95
CA GLY A 562 -19.88 -11.21 -8.52
C GLY A 562 -19.09 -12.39 -9.09
N ARG A 563 -17.80 -12.20 -9.39
CA ARG A 563 -16.89 -13.29 -9.80
C ARG A 563 -16.32 -14.05 -8.61
N MET A 564 -16.26 -13.44 -7.43
CA MET A 564 -15.70 -14.04 -6.21
C MET A 564 -16.71 -14.91 -5.47
N VAL A 565 -18.01 -14.60 -5.59
CA VAL A 565 -19.09 -15.28 -4.85
C VAL A 565 -19.70 -16.46 -5.64
N LYS A 566 -19.51 -16.48 -6.97
CA LYS A 566 -20.00 -17.62 -7.79
C LYS A 566 -19.24 -18.90 -7.44
N ASP A 567 -19.98 -20.03 -7.49
CA ASP A 567 -19.41 -21.35 -7.26
C ASP A 567 -18.22 -21.61 -8.21
N GLU A 568 -17.05 -21.83 -7.63
CA GLU A 568 -15.80 -22.06 -8.36
C GLU A 568 -15.92 -23.26 -9.32
N ALA A 569 -16.65 -24.28 -8.91
CA ALA A 569 -16.85 -25.48 -9.72
C ALA A 569 -17.57 -25.16 -11.04
N SER A 570 -18.62 -24.34 -10.99
CA SER A 570 -19.34 -23.90 -12.20
C SER A 570 -18.45 -23.07 -13.13
N GLN A 571 -17.64 -22.16 -12.57
CA GLN A 571 -16.74 -21.32 -13.37
C GLN A 571 -15.67 -22.16 -14.10
N VAL A 572 -15.14 -23.17 -13.42
CA VAL A 572 -14.11 -24.07 -13.99
C VAL A 572 -14.70 -24.99 -15.03
N LEU A 573 -15.95 -25.43 -14.89
CA LEU A 573 -16.65 -26.23 -15.90
C LEU A 573 -16.93 -25.43 -17.19
N GLU A 574 -17.28 -24.16 -17.07
CA GLU A 574 -17.55 -23.25 -18.20
C GLU A 574 -16.27 -22.65 -18.81
N LEU A 575 -15.09 -22.95 -18.27
CA LEU A 575 -13.83 -22.32 -18.66
C LEU A 575 -13.53 -22.39 -20.16
N PRO A 576 -13.65 -23.57 -20.86
CA PRO A 576 -13.36 -23.63 -22.29
C PRO A 576 -14.29 -22.73 -23.12
N ALA A 577 -15.56 -22.66 -22.78
CA ALA A 577 -16.54 -21.81 -23.46
C ALA A 577 -16.26 -20.32 -23.26
N ARG A 578 -15.85 -19.94 -22.06
CA ARG A 578 -15.45 -18.55 -21.75
C ARG A 578 -14.18 -18.14 -22.47
N LEU A 579 -13.19 -19.02 -22.54
CA LEU A 579 -11.95 -18.75 -23.28
C LEU A 579 -12.24 -18.60 -24.79
N ALA A 580 -13.16 -19.41 -25.36
CA ALA A 580 -13.54 -19.36 -26.77
C ALA A 580 -14.23 -18.04 -27.16
N GLN A 581 -14.88 -17.34 -26.23
CA GLN A 581 -15.46 -16.02 -26.49
C GLN A 581 -14.38 -14.97 -26.84
N ARG A 582 -13.18 -15.15 -26.36
CA ARG A 582 -12.07 -14.19 -26.53
C ARG A 582 -11.01 -14.70 -27.52
N VAL A 583 -10.75 -16.00 -27.52
CA VAL A 583 -9.74 -16.66 -28.36
C VAL A 583 -10.46 -17.53 -29.39
N THR A 584 -10.52 -17.05 -30.61
CA THR A 584 -11.25 -17.68 -31.71
C THR A 584 -10.38 -18.63 -32.50
N GLY A 585 -10.92 -19.75 -32.96
CA GLY A 585 -10.26 -20.70 -33.87
C GLY A 585 -9.30 -21.67 -33.20
N GLN A 586 -9.33 -21.77 -31.83
CA GLN A 586 -8.43 -22.62 -31.05
C GLN A 586 -9.20 -23.57 -30.10
N ASP A 587 -10.42 -23.96 -30.44
CA ASP A 587 -11.34 -24.67 -29.54
C ASP A 587 -10.72 -25.96 -28.96
N GLY A 588 -10.00 -26.73 -29.77
CA GLY A 588 -9.32 -27.94 -29.33
C GLY A 588 -8.18 -27.68 -28.34
N ALA A 589 -7.45 -26.58 -28.51
CA ALA A 589 -6.39 -26.16 -27.59
C ALA A 589 -6.98 -25.68 -26.25
N LEU A 590 -8.06 -24.89 -26.32
CA LEU A 590 -8.74 -24.36 -25.14
C LEU A 590 -9.42 -25.48 -24.34
N ALA A 591 -9.96 -26.49 -24.99
CA ALA A 591 -10.53 -27.67 -24.33
C ALA A 591 -9.44 -28.42 -23.53
N GLN A 592 -8.27 -28.69 -24.12
CA GLN A 592 -7.15 -29.35 -23.42
C GLN A 592 -6.65 -28.57 -22.21
N ILE A 593 -6.57 -27.23 -22.31
CA ILE A 593 -6.21 -26.34 -21.19
C ILE A 593 -7.29 -26.48 -20.09
N GLY A 594 -8.56 -26.41 -20.49
CA GLY A 594 -9.68 -26.50 -19.55
C GLY A 594 -9.72 -27.83 -18.79
N GLU A 595 -9.61 -28.97 -19.47
CA GLU A 595 -9.57 -30.30 -18.86
C GLU A 595 -8.46 -30.45 -17.83
N ARG A 596 -7.28 -29.94 -18.14
CA ARG A 596 -6.14 -30.00 -17.20
C ARG A 596 -6.39 -29.15 -15.96
N ILE A 597 -6.93 -27.95 -16.12
CA ILE A 597 -7.28 -27.05 -15.02
C ILE A 597 -8.42 -27.62 -14.18
N GLN A 598 -9.45 -28.20 -14.82
CA GLN A 598 -10.54 -28.92 -14.14
C GLN A 598 -10.00 -30.05 -13.27
N THR A 599 -9.08 -30.85 -13.81
CA THR A 599 -8.43 -31.96 -13.06
C THR A 599 -7.67 -31.43 -11.83
N ALA A 600 -6.93 -30.34 -11.99
CA ALA A 600 -6.17 -29.74 -10.88
C ALA A 600 -7.10 -29.17 -9.80
N ARG A 601 -8.16 -28.45 -10.21
CA ARG A 601 -9.13 -27.83 -9.29
C ARG A 601 -10.04 -28.85 -8.59
N ALA A 602 -10.28 -29.99 -9.21
CA ALA A 602 -10.96 -31.13 -8.58
C ALA A 602 -10.12 -31.86 -7.52
N GLY A 603 -8.87 -31.39 -7.28
CA GLY A 603 -7.98 -32.01 -6.30
C GLY A 603 -7.41 -33.38 -6.73
N LEU A 604 -7.56 -33.76 -8.00
CA LEU A 604 -7.09 -35.03 -8.54
C LEU A 604 -5.64 -34.99 -9.05
N GLY A 605 -5.05 -33.79 -9.10
CA GLY A 605 -3.65 -33.57 -9.46
C GLY A 605 -2.69 -33.72 -8.26
N ASP A 606 -1.37 -33.70 -8.52
CA ASP A 606 -0.35 -33.61 -7.46
C ASP A 606 -0.40 -32.21 -6.83
N PRO A 607 -0.75 -32.08 -5.52
CA PRO A 607 -0.91 -30.77 -4.87
C PRO A 607 0.41 -29.99 -4.74
N ARG A 608 1.55 -30.63 -5.00
CA ARG A 608 2.85 -29.99 -4.97
C ARG A 608 3.24 -29.34 -6.28
N LYS A 609 2.51 -29.58 -7.37
CA LYS A 609 2.82 -29.05 -8.71
C LYS A 609 1.96 -27.82 -9.03
N PRO A 610 2.41 -26.99 -10.00
CA PRO A 610 1.56 -25.92 -10.54
C PRO A 610 0.23 -26.45 -11.09
N VAL A 611 -0.79 -25.60 -11.12
CA VAL A 611 -2.13 -25.94 -11.65
C VAL A 611 -2.04 -26.56 -13.06
N GLY A 612 -1.19 -25.98 -13.91
CA GLY A 612 -0.88 -26.51 -15.23
C GLY A 612 0.40 -25.90 -15.80
N VAL A 613 1.10 -26.67 -16.63
CA VAL A 613 2.26 -26.21 -17.38
C VAL A 613 2.02 -26.52 -18.84
N PHE A 614 1.79 -25.49 -19.64
CA PHE A 614 1.40 -25.62 -21.04
C PHE A 614 2.42 -24.95 -21.95
N MET A 615 2.75 -25.61 -23.05
CA MET A 615 3.57 -25.05 -24.13
C MET A 615 2.69 -24.85 -25.36
N LEU A 616 2.43 -23.61 -25.71
CA LEU A 616 1.63 -23.22 -26.87
C LEU A 616 2.55 -23.07 -28.08
N ALA A 617 2.52 -24.04 -28.99
CA ALA A 617 3.40 -24.08 -30.16
C ALA A 617 2.61 -23.76 -31.43
N GLY A 618 3.06 -22.78 -32.21
CA GLY A 618 2.39 -22.40 -33.46
C GLY A 618 2.80 -21.05 -34.01
N PRO A 619 2.22 -20.64 -35.15
CA PRO A 619 2.54 -19.38 -35.81
C PRO A 619 2.35 -18.15 -34.94
N SER A 620 2.97 -17.04 -35.34
CA SER A 620 2.76 -15.76 -34.64
C SER A 620 1.35 -15.21 -34.89
N GLY A 621 0.74 -14.54 -33.89
CA GLY A 621 -0.54 -13.86 -34.06
C GLY A 621 -1.77 -14.78 -34.07
N VAL A 622 -1.67 -16.06 -33.65
CA VAL A 622 -2.80 -17.01 -33.58
C VAL A 622 -3.53 -17.04 -32.23
N GLY A 623 -3.19 -16.13 -31.33
CA GLY A 623 -3.89 -15.99 -30.04
C GLY A 623 -3.19 -16.59 -28.83
N LYS A 624 -1.91 -16.99 -28.90
CA LYS A 624 -1.16 -17.58 -27.77
C LYS A 624 -1.10 -16.63 -26.55
N THR A 625 -0.73 -15.40 -26.75
CA THR A 625 -0.69 -14.37 -25.67
C THR A 625 -2.09 -13.98 -25.21
N GLU A 626 -3.07 -13.90 -26.13
CA GLU A 626 -4.46 -13.62 -25.80
C GLU A 626 -5.06 -14.72 -24.94
N THR A 627 -4.65 -15.98 -25.12
CA THR A 627 -5.05 -17.09 -24.24
C THR A 627 -4.57 -16.89 -22.82
N ALA A 628 -3.35 -16.35 -22.62
CA ALA A 628 -2.84 -16.05 -21.28
C ALA A 628 -3.66 -14.96 -20.61
N LEU A 629 -4.02 -13.90 -21.34
CA LEU A 629 -4.88 -12.81 -20.85
C LEU A 629 -6.29 -13.34 -20.50
N ALA A 630 -6.89 -14.10 -21.41
CA ALA A 630 -8.21 -14.69 -21.21
C ALA A 630 -8.23 -15.64 -20.01
N LEU A 631 -7.17 -16.42 -19.83
CA LEU A 631 -7.04 -17.34 -18.71
C LEU A 631 -6.85 -16.61 -17.37
N ALA A 632 -6.01 -15.55 -17.33
CA ALA A 632 -5.84 -14.71 -16.16
C ALA A 632 -7.16 -14.05 -15.76
N GLU A 633 -7.91 -13.54 -16.72
CA GLU A 633 -9.24 -12.99 -16.49
C GLU A 633 -10.23 -14.03 -15.99
N ALA A 634 -10.30 -15.21 -16.62
CA ALA A 634 -11.31 -16.21 -16.33
C ALA A 634 -11.10 -16.91 -14.98
N ILE A 635 -9.84 -17.22 -14.59
CA ILE A 635 -9.53 -18.01 -13.40
C ILE A 635 -9.11 -17.13 -12.23
N TYR A 636 -8.28 -16.11 -12.49
CA TYR A 636 -7.67 -15.29 -11.44
C TYR A 636 -8.29 -13.90 -11.31
N GLY A 637 -9.39 -13.64 -12.01
CA GLY A 637 -10.26 -12.49 -11.80
C GLY A 637 -9.86 -11.20 -12.52
N GLY A 638 -8.72 -11.17 -13.23
CA GLY A 638 -8.33 -10.00 -14.00
C GLY A 638 -6.99 -10.14 -14.71
N GLU A 639 -6.78 -9.33 -15.74
CA GLU A 639 -5.54 -9.31 -16.52
C GLU A 639 -4.32 -8.86 -15.71
N GLN A 640 -4.52 -8.14 -14.60
CA GLN A 640 -3.45 -7.76 -13.66
C GLN A 640 -2.78 -8.96 -12.99
N ASN A 641 -3.41 -10.13 -12.99
CA ASN A 641 -2.87 -11.38 -12.48
C ASN A 641 -2.12 -12.18 -13.58
N LEU A 642 -1.75 -11.52 -14.67
CA LEU A 642 -0.84 -12.05 -15.67
C LEU A 642 0.58 -11.52 -15.42
N VAL A 643 1.50 -12.43 -15.14
CA VAL A 643 2.94 -12.16 -15.06
C VAL A 643 3.55 -12.51 -16.40
N THR A 644 3.97 -11.51 -17.17
CA THR A 644 4.59 -11.73 -18.49
C THR A 644 6.08 -11.53 -18.40
N ILE A 645 6.84 -12.53 -18.84
CA ILE A 645 8.30 -12.50 -18.93
C ILE A 645 8.70 -12.84 -20.37
N ASN A 646 9.37 -11.89 -21.01
CA ASN A 646 9.88 -12.10 -22.35
C ASN A 646 11.23 -12.81 -22.27
N MET A 647 11.27 -14.05 -22.75
CA MET A 647 12.48 -14.89 -22.68
C MET A 647 13.60 -14.42 -23.62
N SER A 648 13.31 -13.53 -24.56
CA SER A 648 14.34 -12.90 -25.39
C SER A 648 15.32 -12.00 -24.58
N GLU A 649 14.95 -11.59 -23.36
CA GLU A 649 15.82 -10.84 -22.45
C GLU A 649 16.82 -11.75 -21.71
N PHE A 650 16.61 -13.07 -21.74
CA PHE A 650 17.36 -14.07 -20.99
C PHE A 650 18.14 -15.04 -21.90
N GLN A 651 18.77 -14.51 -22.94
CA GLN A 651 19.55 -15.29 -23.92
C GLN A 651 20.97 -15.65 -23.41
N GLU A 652 21.46 -14.91 -22.40
CA GLU A 652 22.81 -15.08 -21.89
C GLU A 652 22.81 -15.69 -20.49
N ALA A 653 23.80 -16.53 -20.18
CA ALA A 653 23.86 -17.23 -18.88
C ALA A 653 23.86 -16.29 -17.66
N HIS A 654 24.46 -15.11 -17.78
CA HIS A 654 24.48 -14.16 -16.66
C HIS A 654 23.12 -13.52 -16.37
N THR A 655 22.22 -13.43 -17.36
CA THR A 655 20.88 -12.88 -17.16
C THR A 655 19.94 -13.84 -16.43
N VAL A 656 20.25 -15.14 -16.37
CA VAL A 656 19.46 -16.14 -15.65
C VAL A 656 19.39 -15.82 -14.15
N SER A 657 20.47 -15.26 -13.59
CA SER A 657 20.49 -14.83 -12.19
C SER A 657 19.47 -13.72 -11.89
N THR A 658 19.10 -12.90 -12.88
CA THR A 658 18.08 -11.84 -12.66
C THR A 658 16.66 -12.39 -12.57
N LEU A 659 16.39 -13.58 -13.14
CA LEU A 659 15.09 -14.26 -12.96
C LEU A 659 14.89 -14.73 -11.53
N LYS A 660 15.91 -15.33 -10.96
CA LYS A 660 15.88 -15.95 -9.61
C LYS A 660 16.28 -14.96 -8.50
N GLY A 661 17.05 -13.94 -8.81
CA GLY A 661 17.78 -13.06 -7.90
C GLY A 661 19.25 -13.42 -7.80
N ALA A 662 20.10 -12.42 -7.63
CA ALA A 662 21.56 -12.60 -7.57
C ALA A 662 21.98 -13.26 -6.25
N PRO A 663 22.85 -14.29 -6.27
CA PRO A 663 23.36 -14.89 -5.04
C PRO A 663 24.32 -13.94 -4.30
N PRO A 664 24.62 -14.22 -3.01
CA PRO A 664 25.53 -13.40 -2.21
C PRO A 664 26.88 -13.16 -2.89
N GLY A 665 27.28 -11.89 -2.98
CA GLY A 665 28.57 -11.48 -3.57
C GLY A 665 28.50 -11.04 -5.03
N TYR A 666 27.34 -11.12 -5.68
CA TYR A 666 27.12 -10.60 -7.02
C TYR A 666 26.40 -9.25 -7.02
N VAL A 667 26.57 -8.48 -8.09
CA VAL A 667 25.86 -7.21 -8.30
C VAL A 667 24.35 -7.48 -8.37
N GLY A 668 23.54 -6.73 -7.61
CA GLY A 668 22.09 -6.97 -7.49
C GLY A 668 21.69 -7.92 -6.36
N TYR A 669 22.62 -8.33 -5.48
CA TYR A 669 22.27 -9.07 -4.26
C TYR A 669 21.36 -8.23 -3.34
N GLY A 670 20.23 -8.81 -2.93
CA GLY A 670 19.21 -8.12 -2.15
C GLY A 670 18.14 -7.42 -2.99
N GLU A 671 18.30 -7.40 -4.32
CA GLU A 671 17.23 -7.14 -5.26
C GLU A 671 16.61 -8.48 -5.63
N GLY A 672 15.33 -8.68 -5.37
CA GLY A 672 14.63 -9.94 -5.70
C GLY A 672 14.68 -10.24 -7.21
N GLY A 673 14.58 -11.50 -7.60
CA GLY A 673 14.52 -11.87 -9.02
C GLY A 673 13.22 -11.45 -9.68
N VAL A 674 13.25 -11.10 -10.95
CA VAL A 674 12.07 -10.63 -11.71
C VAL A 674 10.91 -11.64 -11.62
N LEU A 675 11.19 -12.92 -11.83
CA LEU A 675 10.18 -13.98 -11.74
C LEU A 675 9.76 -14.25 -10.30
N THR A 676 10.74 -14.40 -9.40
CA THR A 676 10.47 -14.77 -8.01
C THR A 676 9.68 -13.67 -7.26
N GLU A 677 10.03 -12.40 -7.47
CA GLU A 677 9.29 -11.29 -6.90
C GLU A 677 7.89 -11.12 -7.51
N ALA A 678 7.74 -11.31 -8.81
CA ALA A 678 6.44 -11.23 -9.46
C ALA A 678 5.48 -12.31 -8.93
N VAL A 679 5.95 -13.56 -8.80
CA VAL A 679 5.13 -14.66 -8.26
C VAL A 679 4.89 -14.51 -6.76
N ARG A 680 5.85 -13.99 -5.99
CA ARG A 680 5.64 -13.67 -4.57
C ARG A 680 4.53 -12.63 -4.37
N ARG A 681 4.47 -11.62 -5.25
CA ARG A 681 3.42 -10.59 -5.23
C ARG A 681 2.08 -11.10 -5.76
N HIS A 682 2.10 -12.04 -6.71
CA HIS A 682 0.92 -12.61 -7.35
C HIS A 682 0.99 -14.14 -7.34
N PRO A 683 0.84 -14.81 -6.16
CA PRO A 683 0.94 -16.27 -6.07
C PRO A 683 -0.21 -17.00 -6.80
N TRP A 684 -1.33 -16.31 -7.02
CA TRP A 684 -2.46 -16.77 -7.83
C TRP A 684 -2.44 -16.03 -9.17
N SER A 685 -1.69 -16.54 -10.13
CA SER A 685 -1.47 -15.84 -11.41
C SER A 685 -1.25 -16.81 -12.57
N VAL A 686 -1.40 -16.27 -13.77
CA VAL A 686 -0.86 -16.89 -14.98
C VAL A 686 0.54 -16.35 -15.21
N VAL A 687 1.51 -17.23 -15.33
CA VAL A 687 2.90 -16.86 -15.65
C VAL A 687 3.12 -17.18 -17.13
N LEU A 688 3.24 -16.16 -17.94
CA LEU A 688 3.52 -16.27 -19.37
C LEU A 688 5.02 -16.10 -19.63
N LEU A 689 5.65 -17.16 -20.13
CA LEU A 689 7.01 -17.16 -20.60
C LEU A 689 6.99 -17.08 -22.14
N ASP A 690 7.14 -15.85 -22.64
CA ASP A 690 6.98 -15.60 -24.07
C ASP A 690 8.28 -15.87 -24.84
N GLU A 691 8.19 -16.54 -25.99
CA GLU A 691 9.33 -16.92 -26.85
C GLU A 691 10.41 -17.76 -26.14
N ILE A 692 9.97 -18.84 -25.46
CA ILE A 692 10.85 -19.71 -24.64
C ILE A 692 12.03 -20.31 -25.40
N GLU A 693 11.93 -20.46 -26.72
CA GLU A 693 13.00 -20.93 -27.59
C GLU A 693 14.22 -20.00 -27.66
N LYS A 694 14.06 -18.74 -27.27
CA LYS A 694 15.14 -17.75 -27.26
C LYS A 694 15.93 -17.75 -25.97
N ALA A 695 15.41 -18.38 -24.92
CA ALA A 695 16.02 -18.43 -23.61
C ALA A 695 17.31 -19.27 -23.61
N HIS A 696 18.28 -18.89 -22.76
CA HIS A 696 19.46 -19.72 -22.50
C HIS A 696 19.03 -21.06 -21.89
N HIS A 697 19.80 -22.14 -22.17
CA HIS A 697 19.45 -23.49 -21.70
C HIS A 697 19.37 -23.61 -20.17
N ASP A 698 20.14 -22.83 -19.41
CA ASP A 698 20.09 -22.78 -17.96
C ASP A 698 18.71 -22.33 -17.43
N VAL A 699 17.97 -21.55 -18.20
CA VAL A 699 16.58 -21.16 -17.89
C VAL A 699 15.68 -22.42 -17.86
N HIS A 700 15.87 -23.33 -18.85
CA HIS A 700 15.09 -24.57 -18.87
C HIS A 700 15.36 -25.43 -17.62
N GLU A 701 16.61 -25.48 -17.14
CA GLU A 701 16.99 -26.22 -15.93
C GLU A 701 16.39 -25.60 -14.68
N LEU A 702 16.33 -24.28 -14.61
CA LEU A 702 15.71 -23.55 -13.50
C LEU A 702 14.25 -23.96 -13.32
N PHE A 703 13.51 -24.11 -14.42
CA PHE A 703 12.10 -24.47 -14.38
C PHE A 703 11.82 -25.92 -14.03
N TYR A 704 12.80 -26.84 -14.04
CA TYR A 704 12.57 -28.21 -13.58
C TYR A 704 12.10 -28.28 -12.14
N GLN A 705 12.66 -27.43 -11.27
CA GLN A 705 12.23 -27.36 -9.87
C GLN A 705 10.79 -26.90 -9.75
N VAL A 706 10.40 -25.89 -10.53
CA VAL A 706 9.04 -25.36 -10.54
C VAL A 706 8.05 -26.41 -11.05
N PHE A 707 8.38 -27.11 -12.14
CA PHE A 707 7.46 -28.10 -12.73
C PHE A 707 7.30 -29.36 -11.89
N ASP A 708 8.34 -29.80 -11.16
CA ASP A 708 8.32 -31.01 -10.36
C ASP A 708 7.87 -30.79 -8.91
N LYS A 709 8.31 -29.67 -8.32
CA LYS A 709 8.12 -29.40 -6.89
C LYS A 709 7.19 -28.21 -6.62
N GLY A 710 6.75 -27.49 -7.68
CA GLY A 710 5.89 -26.33 -7.56
C GLY A 710 6.52 -25.15 -6.83
N GLY A 711 7.84 -25.07 -6.81
CA GLY A 711 8.53 -23.96 -6.15
C GLY A 711 10.00 -23.90 -6.50
N MET A 712 10.61 -22.75 -6.19
CA MET A 712 12.04 -22.51 -6.34
C MET A 712 12.55 -21.62 -5.21
N GLU A 713 13.83 -21.71 -4.91
CA GLU A 713 14.49 -20.78 -3.99
C GLU A 713 14.98 -19.55 -4.76
N ASP A 714 14.80 -18.36 -4.20
CA ASP A 714 15.36 -17.12 -4.74
C ASP A 714 16.88 -17.01 -4.48
N GLY A 715 17.48 -15.88 -4.86
CA GLY A 715 18.92 -15.61 -4.64
C GLY A 715 19.32 -15.52 -3.17
N GLU A 716 18.38 -15.28 -2.25
CA GLU A 716 18.59 -15.22 -0.79
C GLU A 716 18.30 -16.57 -0.10
N GLY A 717 17.87 -17.60 -0.85
CA GLY A 717 17.49 -18.91 -0.32
C GLY A 717 16.09 -18.94 0.28
N THR A 718 15.24 -17.94 -0.02
CA THR A 718 13.84 -17.95 0.38
C THR A 718 13.02 -18.75 -0.64
N HIS A 719 12.17 -19.64 -0.15
CA HIS A 719 11.30 -20.45 -1.00
C HIS A 719 10.16 -19.61 -1.58
N VAL A 720 9.95 -19.70 -2.90
CA VAL A 720 8.85 -19.08 -3.62
C VAL A 720 7.94 -20.17 -4.16
N ASP A 721 6.66 -20.11 -3.82
CA ASP A 721 5.65 -21.12 -4.17
C ASP A 721 4.96 -20.80 -5.50
N PHE A 722 4.91 -21.77 -6.41
CA PHE A 722 4.27 -21.72 -7.72
C PHE A 722 3.04 -22.64 -7.84
N LYS A 723 2.63 -23.31 -6.74
CA LYS A 723 1.55 -24.31 -6.79
C LYS A 723 0.23 -23.76 -7.30
N ASN A 724 -0.05 -22.50 -6.99
CA ASN A 724 -1.28 -21.82 -7.38
C ASN A 724 -1.17 -21.10 -8.73
N THR A 725 -0.03 -21.19 -9.41
CA THR A 725 0.18 -20.57 -10.71
C THR A 725 -0.19 -21.51 -11.86
N THR A 726 -0.58 -20.91 -12.98
CA THR A 726 -0.66 -21.60 -14.28
C THR A 726 0.46 -21.07 -15.17
N LEU A 727 1.35 -21.95 -15.60
CA LEU A 727 2.47 -21.56 -16.45
C LEU A 727 2.12 -21.79 -17.92
N LEU A 728 2.22 -20.73 -18.71
CA LEU A 728 2.07 -20.75 -20.16
C LEU A 728 3.42 -20.40 -20.82
N LEU A 729 3.91 -21.26 -21.67
CA LEU A 729 5.11 -21.05 -22.45
C LEU A 729 4.68 -20.90 -23.91
N THR A 730 5.12 -19.85 -24.60
CA THR A 730 4.87 -19.71 -26.03
C THR A 730 6.12 -20.03 -26.83
N THR A 731 5.93 -20.66 -27.97
CA THR A 731 7.01 -20.92 -28.92
C THR A 731 6.53 -20.82 -30.34
N ASN A 732 7.42 -20.35 -31.22
CA ASN A 732 7.19 -20.32 -32.65
C ASN A 732 7.91 -21.51 -33.37
N VAL A 733 8.55 -22.39 -32.61
CA VAL A 733 9.19 -23.59 -33.17
C VAL A 733 8.14 -24.49 -33.79
N GLY A 734 8.38 -24.93 -35.01
CA GLY A 734 7.46 -25.78 -35.80
C GLY A 734 6.31 -25.02 -36.49
N SER A 735 6.35 -23.68 -36.51
CA SER A 735 5.32 -22.87 -37.18
C SER A 735 5.13 -23.22 -38.64
N ASP A 736 6.27 -23.38 -39.37
CA ASP A 736 6.26 -23.71 -40.80
C ASP A 736 5.65 -25.09 -41.03
N LEU A 737 5.98 -26.06 -40.17
CA LEU A 737 5.43 -27.41 -40.23
C LEU A 737 3.91 -27.38 -40.00
N ILE A 738 3.43 -26.67 -39.00
CA ILE A 738 2.00 -26.53 -38.73
C ILE A 738 1.30 -25.86 -39.90
N SER A 739 1.85 -24.77 -40.44
CA SER A 739 1.27 -24.07 -41.58
C SER A 739 1.16 -24.97 -42.82
N GLN A 740 2.20 -25.76 -43.11
CA GLN A 740 2.18 -26.72 -44.23
C GLN A 740 1.17 -27.83 -44.02
N MET A 741 1.08 -28.41 -42.82
CA MET A 741 0.11 -29.48 -42.49
C MET A 741 -1.35 -29.01 -42.47
N CYS A 742 -1.59 -27.72 -42.24
CA CYS A 742 -2.93 -27.13 -42.20
C CYS A 742 -3.29 -26.38 -43.51
N GLU A 743 -2.45 -26.43 -44.54
CA GLU A 743 -2.69 -25.73 -45.81
C GLU A 743 -3.94 -26.30 -46.55
N ASP A 744 -4.17 -27.62 -46.50
CA ASP A 744 -5.37 -28.26 -46.99
C ASP A 744 -6.28 -28.69 -45.83
N PRO A 745 -7.44 -28.05 -45.65
CA PRO A 745 -8.37 -28.39 -44.58
C PRO A 745 -8.89 -29.86 -44.62
N ALA A 746 -8.89 -30.48 -45.80
CA ALA A 746 -9.32 -31.86 -45.95
C ALA A 746 -8.29 -32.90 -45.47
N LEU A 747 -7.02 -32.50 -45.39
CA LEU A 747 -5.88 -33.33 -44.98
C LEU A 747 -5.35 -32.95 -43.59
N MET A 748 -5.99 -32.04 -42.95
CA MET A 748 -5.53 -31.51 -41.64
C MET A 748 -5.56 -32.63 -40.58
N PRO A 749 -4.41 -32.91 -39.91
CA PRO A 749 -4.34 -33.90 -38.86
C PRO A 749 -5.14 -33.46 -37.63
N ASP A 750 -5.53 -34.43 -36.80
CA ASP A 750 -6.08 -34.14 -35.50
C ASP A 750 -4.98 -33.56 -34.54
N ALA A 751 -5.40 -33.04 -33.41
CA ALA A 751 -4.48 -32.40 -32.43
C ALA A 751 -3.37 -33.35 -31.95
N THR A 752 -3.62 -34.67 -31.93
CA THR A 752 -2.66 -35.69 -31.54
C THR A 752 -1.60 -35.90 -32.61
N GLY A 753 -2.05 -36.00 -33.88
CA GLY A 753 -1.12 -36.12 -35.03
C GLY A 753 -0.24 -34.88 -35.22
N LEU A 754 -0.80 -33.68 -35.02
CA LEU A 754 -0.02 -32.44 -35.03
C LEU A 754 1.01 -32.41 -33.91
N LYS A 755 0.65 -32.83 -32.71
CA LYS A 755 1.55 -32.91 -31.58
C LYS A 755 2.68 -33.90 -31.84
N GLU A 756 2.38 -35.09 -32.40
CA GLU A 756 3.40 -36.08 -32.75
C GLU A 756 4.33 -35.57 -33.83
N ALA A 757 3.83 -34.85 -34.81
CA ALA A 757 4.64 -34.24 -35.87
C ALA A 757 5.54 -33.10 -35.36
N LEU A 758 5.09 -32.34 -34.36
CA LEU A 758 5.85 -31.25 -33.73
C LEU A 758 6.98 -31.74 -32.82
N MET A 759 6.84 -32.92 -32.18
CA MET A 759 7.81 -33.39 -31.20
C MET A 759 9.25 -33.50 -31.71
N PRO A 760 9.55 -33.96 -32.95
CA PRO A 760 10.90 -33.97 -33.51
C PRO A 760 11.49 -32.55 -33.63
N GLU A 761 10.71 -31.58 -34.07
CA GLU A 761 11.15 -30.18 -34.20
C GLU A 761 11.45 -29.55 -32.83
N LEU A 762 10.54 -29.75 -31.87
CA LEU A 762 10.73 -29.25 -30.50
C LEU A 762 11.97 -29.85 -29.84
N ARG A 763 12.30 -31.14 -30.08
CA ARG A 763 13.49 -31.79 -29.53
C ARG A 763 14.82 -31.19 -30.05
N LYS A 764 14.80 -30.45 -31.15
CA LYS A 764 16.01 -29.74 -31.65
C LYS A 764 16.32 -28.51 -30.76
N HIS A 765 15.32 -27.95 -30.11
CA HIS A 765 15.44 -26.70 -29.32
C HIS A 765 15.34 -26.94 -27.81
N PHE A 766 14.58 -27.94 -27.37
CA PHE A 766 14.34 -28.20 -25.97
C PHE A 766 14.81 -29.59 -25.54
N PRO A 767 15.39 -29.74 -24.34
CA PRO A 767 15.75 -31.05 -23.79
C PRO A 767 14.53 -31.96 -23.64
N ALA A 768 14.70 -33.25 -23.85
CA ALA A 768 13.63 -34.24 -23.71
C ALA A 768 13.03 -34.23 -22.31
N ALA A 769 13.86 -33.98 -21.26
CA ALA A 769 13.45 -33.82 -19.88
C ALA A 769 12.50 -32.63 -19.66
N PHE A 770 12.69 -31.53 -20.39
CA PHE A 770 11.81 -30.35 -20.35
C PHE A 770 10.45 -30.67 -20.98
N LEU A 771 10.46 -31.23 -22.20
CA LEU A 771 9.25 -31.58 -22.94
C LEU A 771 8.39 -32.62 -22.26
N GLY A 772 9.00 -33.51 -21.47
CA GLY A 772 8.26 -34.50 -20.67
C GLY A 772 7.48 -33.92 -19.48
N ARG A 773 7.73 -32.67 -19.11
CA ARG A 773 7.10 -32.00 -17.96
C ARG A 773 6.04 -30.98 -18.38
N VAL A 774 6.00 -30.64 -19.65
CA VAL A 774 5.06 -29.65 -20.19
C VAL A 774 3.99 -30.32 -21.06
N THR A 775 2.80 -29.77 -21.04
CA THR A 775 1.73 -30.18 -21.96
C THR A 775 1.87 -29.37 -23.24
N VAL A 776 2.36 -29.99 -24.31
CA VAL A 776 2.50 -29.34 -25.61
C VAL A 776 1.13 -29.29 -26.28
N ILE A 777 0.71 -28.08 -26.66
CA ILE A 777 -0.56 -27.79 -27.33
C ILE A 777 -0.28 -27.07 -28.64
N PRO A 778 -0.61 -27.69 -29.80
CA PRO A 778 -0.47 -27.04 -31.08
C PRO A 778 -1.55 -25.98 -31.28
N TYR A 779 -1.15 -24.80 -31.75
CA TYR A 779 -2.02 -23.70 -32.16
C TYR A 779 -2.11 -23.62 -33.66
N LEU A 780 -3.33 -23.61 -34.14
CA LEU A 780 -3.63 -23.66 -35.56
C LEU A 780 -3.54 -22.28 -36.22
N PRO A 781 -3.21 -22.22 -37.52
CA PRO A 781 -3.38 -20.99 -38.29
C PRO A 781 -4.86 -20.58 -38.32
N LEU A 782 -5.11 -19.26 -38.32
CA LEU A 782 -6.46 -18.74 -38.32
C LEU A 782 -7.12 -18.90 -39.72
N ASP A 783 -8.25 -19.59 -39.76
CA ASP A 783 -9.09 -19.68 -40.94
C ASP A 783 -9.80 -18.35 -41.26
N GLU A 784 -10.43 -18.25 -42.42
CA GLU A 784 -11.07 -17.01 -42.87
C GLU A 784 -12.23 -16.61 -41.95
N THR A 785 -12.98 -17.59 -41.44
CA THR A 785 -14.10 -17.37 -40.52
C THR A 785 -13.62 -16.79 -39.18
N SER A 786 -12.57 -17.36 -38.60
CA SER A 786 -11.96 -16.88 -37.38
C SER A 786 -11.38 -15.45 -37.51
N ARG A 787 -10.76 -15.15 -38.67
CA ARG A 787 -10.29 -13.81 -38.99
C ARG A 787 -11.41 -12.78 -39.05
N GLY A 788 -12.55 -13.16 -39.65
CA GLY A 788 -13.76 -12.35 -39.67
C GLY A 788 -14.30 -12.04 -38.27
N VAL A 789 -14.36 -13.07 -37.42
CA VAL A 789 -14.79 -12.88 -36.01
C VAL A 789 -13.82 -11.94 -35.24
N ILE A 790 -12.51 -12.09 -35.43
CA ILE A 790 -11.50 -11.23 -34.79
C ILE A 790 -11.64 -9.78 -35.27
N ALA A 791 -11.83 -9.56 -36.58
CA ALA A 791 -12.06 -8.23 -37.13
C ALA A 791 -13.31 -7.57 -36.52
N ARG A 792 -14.43 -8.32 -36.40
CA ARG A 792 -15.64 -7.82 -35.72
C ARG A 792 -15.37 -7.46 -34.26
N LEU A 793 -14.70 -8.31 -33.48
CA LEU A 793 -14.38 -8.05 -32.08
C LEU A 793 -13.60 -6.73 -31.90
N HIS A 794 -12.66 -6.43 -32.80
CA HIS A 794 -11.90 -5.19 -32.74
C HIS A 794 -12.73 -3.97 -33.17
N LEU A 795 -13.59 -4.12 -34.17
CA LEU A 795 -14.52 -3.08 -34.59
C LEU A 795 -15.55 -2.79 -33.50
N ASP A 796 -16.11 -3.83 -32.86
CA ASP A 796 -17.07 -3.70 -31.75
C ASP A 796 -16.46 -2.97 -30.54
N ARG A 797 -15.19 -3.25 -30.22
CA ARG A 797 -14.45 -2.48 -29.20
C ARG A 797 -14.32 -1.00 -29.57
N LEU A 798 -14.14 -0.71 -30.87
CA LEU A 798 -14.12 0.67 -31.36
C LEU A 798 -15.49 1.34 -31.25
N VAL A 799 -16.56 0.61 -31.59
CA VAL A 799 -17.95 1.06 -31.42
C VAL A 799 -18.24 1.40 -29.97
N ALA A 800 -17.92 0.51 -29.04
CA ALA A 800 -18.12 0.73 -27.62
C ALA A 800 -17.35 1.97 -27.13
N ARG A 801 -16.07 2.10 -27.52
CA ARG A 801 -15.24 3.25 -27.14
C ARG A 801 -15.79 4.59 -27.65
N MET A 802 -16.28 4.63 -28.91
CA MET A 802 -16.87 5.83 -29.48
C MET A 802 -18.18 6.21 -28.76
N SER A 803 -19.00 5.22 -28.43
CA SER A 803 -20.23 5.45 -27.67
C SER A 803 -19.95 5.95 -26.25
N GLU A 804 -19.03 5.31 -25.51
CA GLU A 804 -18.73 5.64 -24.11
C GLU A 804 -18.01 6.99 -23.95
N GLN A 805 -17.04 7.28 -24.82
CA GLN A 805 -16.21 8.48 -24.67
C GLN A 805 -16.79 9.71 -25.35
N HIS A 806 -17.52 9.50 -26.43
CA HIS A 806 -17.96 10.60 -27.31
C HIS A 806 -19.47 10.67 -27.49
N GLY A 807 -20.23 9.67 -27.06
CA GLY A 807 -21.68 9.60 -27.23
C GLY A 807 -22.12 9.45 -28.68
N VAL A 808 -21.22 8.95 -29.56
CA VAL A 808 -21.47 8.79 -31.01
C VAL A 808 -21.75 7.33 -31.33
N THR A 809 -22.80 7.08 -32.07
CA THR A 809 -23.11 5.75 -32.58
C THR A 809 -22.22 5.46 -33.80
N LEU A 810 -21.34 4.47 -33.68
CA LEU A 810 -20.53 3.97 -34.78
C LEU A 810 -21.12 2.66 -35.27
N THR A 811 -21.31 2.51 -36.60
CA THR A 811 -21.76 1.27 -37.24
C THR A 811 -20.82 0.92 -38.39
N TYR A 812 -20.77 -0.37 -38.77
CA TYR A 812 -19.93 -0.85 -39.86
C TYR A 812 -20.66 -1.92 -40.67
N SER A 813 -20.29 -2.04 -41.95
CA SER A 813 -20.90 -3.04 -42.84
C SER A 813 -20.13 -4.37 -42.81
N GLU A 814 -20.84 -5.49 -43.11
CA GLU A 814 -20.20 -6.80 -43.27
C GLU A 814 -19.20 -6.83 -44.45
N GLU A 815 -19.41 -6.01 -45.47
CA GLU A 815 -18.50 -5.85 -46.59
C GLU A 815 -17.15 -5.28 -46.12
N LEU A 816 -17.13 -4.39 -45.10
CA LEU A 816 -15.92 -3.89 -44.50
C LEU A 816 -15.12 -5.02 -43.81
N VAL A 817 -15.80 -5.90 -43.09
CA VAL A 817 -15.16 -7.07 -42.46
C VAL A 817 -14.56 -7.98 -43.51
N ALA A 818 -15.30 -8.30 -44.57
CA ALA A 818 -14.81 -9.12 -45.68
C ALA A 818 -13.60 -8.47 -46.39
N HIS A 819 -13.67 -7.15 -46.62
CA HIS A 819 -12.54 -6.40 -47.19
C HIS A 819 -11.26 -6.44 -46.31
N ILE A 820 -11.41 -6.23 -44.99
CA ILE A 820 -10.28 -6.31 -44.05
C ILE A 820 -9.64 -7.70 -44.08
N VAL A 821 -10.44 -8.76 -44.07
CA VAL A 821 -9.97 -10.14 -44.13
C VAL A 821 -9.27 -10.45 -45.45
N ALA A 822 -9.79 -9.96 -46.59
CA ALA A 822 -9.16 -10.11 -47.92
C ALA A 822 -7.83 -9.37 -48.05
N CYS A 823 -7.72 -8.16 -47.46
CA CYS A 823 -6.49 -7.37 -47.50
C CYS A 823 -5.36 -7.95 -46.61
N CYS A 824 -5.67 -8.92 -45.73
CA CYS A 824 -4.70 -9.47 -44.77
C CYS A 824 -4.45 -10.97 -45.09
N PRO A 825 -3.55 -11.33 -46.05
CA PRO A 825 -3.27 -12.71 -46.42
C PRO A 825 -2.63 -13.55 -45.33
N MET A 826 -2.80 -14.88 -45.40
CA MET A 826 -2.56 -15.85 -44.31
C MET A 826 -1.11 -16.06 -43.87
N HIS A 827 -0.09 -15.59 -44.61
CA HIS A 827 1.21 -16.27 -44.56
C HIS A 827 2.23 -15.79 -43.55
N GLU A 828 2.03 -14.67 -42.81
CA GLU A 828 3.16 -14.18 -41.98
C GLU A 828 2.86 -13.79 -40.52
N THR A 829 1.74 -13.17 -40.18
CA THR A 829 1.54 -12.64 -38.81
C THR A 829 0.15 -12.73 -38.17
N GLY A 830 -0.76 -13.52 -38.76
CA GLY A 830 -2.09 -13.80 -38.14
C GLY A 830 -2.94 -12.56 -37.81
N ALA A 831 -3.57 -12.55 -36.63
CA ALA A 831 -4.43 -11.47 -36.18
C ALA A 831 -3.74 -10.10 -36.04
N ARG A 832 -2.43 -10.05 -35.86
CA ARG A 832 -1.68 -8.78 -35.77
C ARG A 832 -1.78 -7.93 -37.04
N LEU A 833 -1.86 -8.57 -38.21
CA LEU A 833 -2.07 -7.85 -39.48
C LEU A 833 -3.45 -7.19 -39.53
N LEU A 834 -4.49 -7.89 -39.08
CA LEU A 834 -5.86 -7.35 -39.03
C LEU A 834 -5.93 -6.11 -38.13
N ILE A 835 -5.36 -6.22 -36.95
CA ILE A 835 -5.31 -5.10 -35.99
C ILE A 835 -4.52 -3.93 -36.59
N GLY A 836 -3.34 -4.19 -37.14
CA GLY A 836 -2.52 -3.19 -37.79
C GLY A 836 -3.23 -2.53 -38.97
N TYR A 837 -3.99 -3.27 -39.77
CA TYR A 837 -4.80 -2.73 -40.85
C TYR A 837 -5.87 -1.75 -40.33
N ILE A 838 -6.60 -2.11 -39.27
CA ILE A 838 -7.60 -1.27 -38.62
C ILE A 838 -6.93 0.01 -38.09
N GLU A 839 -5.80 -0.12 -37.41
CA GLU A 839 -5.05 1.00 -36.82
C GLU A 839 -4.45 1.94 -37.89
N GLN A 840 -4.01 1.42 -39.02
CA GLN A 840 -3.38 2.23 -40.08
C GLN A 840 -4.39 2.83 -41.06
N HIS A 841 -5.51 2.18 -41.33
CA HIS A 841 -6.43 2.59 -42.39
C HIS A 841 -7.77 3.12 -41.89
N ILE A 842 -8.27 2.66 -40.72
CA ILE A 842 -9.57 3.07 -40.19
C ILE A 842 -9.40 4.17 -39.13
N LEU A 843 -8.60 3.94 -38.10
CA LEU A 843 -8.48 4.87 -36.96
C LEU A 843 -8.00 6.27 -37.37
N PRO A 844 -6.98 6.47 -38.24
CA PRO A 844 -6.52 7.82 -38.58
C PRO A 844 -7.57 8.62 -39.36
N ARG A 845 -8.36 7.95 -40.21
CA ARG A 845 -9.44 8.63 -40.96
C ARG A 845 -10.60 9.00 -40.03
N LEU A 846 -11.02 8.07 -39.18
CA LEU A 846 -12.05 8.32 -38.17
C LEU A 846 -11.65 9.47 -37.24
N SER A 847 -10.40 9.46 -36.74
CA SER A 847 -9.87 10.52 -35.89
C SER A 847 -9.86 11.88 -36.58
N ARG A 848 -9.52 11.94 -37.87
CA ARG A 848 -9.54 13.18 -38.64
C ARG A 848 -10.95 13.76 -38.76
N TYR A 849 -11.94 12.93 -39.10
CA TYR A 849 -13.33 13.35 -39.18
C TYR A 849 -13.87 13.88 -37.86
N TRP A 850 -13.54 13.15 -36.78
CA TRP A 850 -13.91 13.55 -35.43
C TRP A 850 -13.29 14.92 -35.02
N LEU A 851 -12.00 15.10 -35.25
CA LEU A 851 -11.32 16.38 -34.96
C LEU A 851 -11.84 17.55 -35.82
N GLN A 852 -12.17 17.30 -37.07
CA GLN A 852 -12.78 18.32 -37.95
C GLN A 852 -14.14 18.75 -37.41
N ALA A 853 -14.99 17.82 -37.04
CA ALA A 853 -16.32 18.11 -36.48
C ALA A 853 -16.20 18.89 -35.15
N MET A 854 -15.25 18.53 -34.29
CA MET A 854 -14.99 19.30 -33.08
C MET A 854 -14.58 20.76 -33.38
N THR A 855 -13.77 20.93 -34.41
CA THR A 855 -13.31 22.29 -34.81
C THR A 855 -14.47 23.11 -35.38
N GLU A 856 -15.37 22.47 -36.15
CA GLU A 856 -16.54 23.09 -36.76
C GLU A 856 -17.75 23.23 -35.84
N LYS A 857 -17.61 22.71 -34.60
CA LYS A 857 -18.71 22.58 -33.59
C LYS A 857 -19.95 21.84 -34.13
N ALA A 858 -19.74 20.91 -35.06
CA ALA A 858 -20.81 20.09 -35.60
C ALA A 858 -21.05 18.90 -34.63
N ALA A 859 -22.28 18.64 -34.23
CA ALA A 859 -22.64 17.51 -33.40
C ALA A 859 -22.82 16.28 -34.29
N ILE A 860 -21.80 15.39 -34.34
CA ILE A 860 -21.93 14.10 -35.00
C ILE A 860 -22.78 13.18 -34.11
N ARG A 861 -23.82 12.58 -34.68
CA ARG A 861 -24.69 11.61 -34.00
C ARG A 861 -24.34 10.17 -34.36
N GLN A 862 -24.04 9.95 -35.65
CA GLN A 862 -23.76 8.60 -36.17
C GLN A 862 -22.66 8.67 -37.23
N ILE A 863 -21.81 7.64 -37.26
CA ILE A 863 -20.81 7.41 -38.29
C ILE A 863 -20.97 5.98 -38.80
N ASP A 864 -21.18 5.82 -40.10
CA ASP A 864 -21.27 4.52 -40.76
C ASP A 864 -19.99 4.28 -41.58
N ILE A 865 -19.35 3.12 -41.38
CA ILE A 865 -18.13 2.74 -42.08
C ILE A 865 -18.49 1.60 -43.08
N GLY A 866 -18.28 1.85 -44.34
CA GLY A 866 -18.55 0.88 -45.43
C GLY A 866 -17.38 0.83 -46.42
N VAL A 867 -17.62 0.02 -47.50
CA VAL A 867 -16.70 -0.11 -48.63
C VAL A 867 -17.47 0.23 -49.90
N ASN A 868 -16.89 1.08 -50.75
CA ASN A 868 -17.50 1.41 -52.04
C ASN A 868 -17.15 0.36 -53.12
N GLY A 869 -17.79 0.47 -54.30
CA GLY A 869 -17.55 -0.44 -55.42
C GLY A 869 -16.10 -0.45 -55.95
N ASP A 870 -15.28 0.51 -55.57
CA ASP A 870 -13.85 0.59 -55.89
C ASP A 870 -12.94 0.03 -54.78
N GLU A 871 -13.51 -0.76 -53.86
CA GLU A 871 -12.81 -1.36 -52.69
C GLU A 871 -12.17 -0.35 -51.73
N GLN A 872 -12.69 0.89 -51.70
CA GLN A 872 -12.19 1.92 -50.80
C GLN A 872 -13.07 2.06 -49.58
N ILE A 873 -12.46 2.22 -48.39
CA ILE A 873 -13.19 2.47 -47.15
C ILE A 873 -13.81 3.88 -47.20
N VAL A 874 -15.14 3.94 -46.98
CA VAL A 874 -15.92 5.18 -46.98
C VAL A 874 -16.52 5.39 -45.59
N PHE A 875 -16.57 6.64 -45.17
CA PHE A 875 -17.22 7.05 -43.92
C PHE A 875 -18.40 7.95 -44.23
N GLU A 876 -19.59 7.54 -43.84
CA GLU A 876 -20.82 8.32 -43.93
C GLU A 876 -21.09 8.92 -42.54
N ILE A 877 -21.18 10.27 -42.48
CA ILE A 877 -21.33 10.99 -41.23
C ILE A 877 -22.70 11.64 -41.19
N VAL A 878 -23.48 11.36 -40.15
CA VAL A 878 -24.77 11.99 -39.86
C VAL A 878 -24.59 12.93 -38.69
N CYS A 879 -24.83 14.23 -38.98
CA CYS A 879 -24.69 15.31 -38.01
C CYS A 879 -25.99 15.59 -37.26
#